data_1eca4aeb42dcb065b9e790101b41087f
#
_entry.id   1eca4aeb42dcb065b9e790101b41087f
#
_cell.length_a   1.000
_cell.length_b   1.000
_cell.length_c   1.000
_cell.angle_alpha   90.00
_cell.angle_beta   90.00
_cell.angle_gamma   90.00
#
_symmetry.space_group_name_H-M   'P 1'
#
loop_
_entity.id
_entity.type
_entity.pdbx_description
1 polymer ?
#
loop_
_entity_poly.entity_id
_entity_poly.type
_entity_poly.pdbx_seq_one_letter_code
_entity_poly.pdbx_strand_id
1 'polypeptide(L)'
;MTPIKNFILILFITCNSIAQTAPFYESYNWETTPSYQIEGSDNDMVAIKDKVVTEFYFEDQNLTEYYLEHKILWLNSDDRIEEYNKIYLPFSNNASLQVSKARVIKKTGEIIELDESKILSAENEESGRKYKYFALEGIEKGSIIEYYYVVKRRPKYQGARVDIQNDYNKQTVEFDLYAPANLLFTFKSFNLDSTVSKDEASSEKMHWQLAVKDVVGVDKEEQSPYRAALGFVMYKLHQNTYNNSIITSYNEVAQNLFGFYYPVYNEEETKLIHKFAKNIKIEEDESEENKARIVDLYIKENIYISENDSENLKKLTNVLDTKTANETGIVKLYVALFKKFNITHEMVLTSNRLKLKFDKEFEATNFLQEFLFYFPASKKYLSPSKFGTRFGFPPPYFMDNYGLFVTGYDIDGKRKAFSEVKYIEGIPASSSKDEMLIEVNFNKEDFTKNTISLERKLHGYYAMNIQPFMNLIQPNRKNEVIDESFAQNTDKDAKVLKREIINEDPSLFGVKPFVVKFDISSEYFVEKAGNKYLFKLGDLIGPQMEMYQEKKRILPLEAEFNRSYYRTIKINIPEGYQISNLEDITIKNSYAIKDKELFIFDSYYTLEGNVLTVTADEHYRESIVAPEIFEAYRTVINSAADFNKVTLVLEPK
;
A
#
# COMPACT_ATOMS: atom_id res chain seq x y z
N MET A 1 8.83 6.72 6.13
CA MET A 1 8.05 7.66 5.29
C MET A 1 8.63 9.05 5.40
N THR A 2 9.65 9.43 4.63
CA THR A 2 10.00 10.84 4.41
C THR A 2 11.30 11.00 3.60
N PRO A 3 11.30 10.80 2.29
CA PRO A 3 12.47 11.22 1.51
C PRO A 3 12.39 12.67 1.02
N ILE A 4 11.22 13.27 0.95
CA ILE A 4 11.06 14.63 0.36
C ILE A 4 11.03 15.73 1.42
N LYS A 5 10.96 15.42 2.72
CA LYS A 5 10.72 16.40 3.79
C LYS A 5 11.88 17.36 4.12
N ASN A 6 13.08 17.15 3.60
CA ASN A 6 14.24 17.96 3.98
C ASN A 6 14.84 18.83 2.86
N PHE A 7 14.13 19.00 1.74
CA PHE A 7 14.54 20.03 0.78
C PHE A 7 14.05 21.40 1.23
N ILE A 8 14.90 22.08 1.98
CA ILE A 8 14.69 23.48 2.37
C ILE A 8 15.09 24.32 1.17
N LEU A 9 14.11 24.71 0.36
CA LEU A 9 14.25 25.93 -0.45
C LEU A 9 14.25 27.09 0.54
N ILE A 10 15.42 27.67 0.83
CA ILE A 10 15.50 28.90 1.62
C ILE A 10 14.87 30.00 0.76
N LEU A 11 13.62 30.26 1.03
CA LEU A 11 12.88 31.33 0.42
C LEU A 11 13.43 32.66 1.02
N PHE A 12 14.40 33.31 0.37
CA PHE A 12 14.75 34.69 0.69
C PHE A 12 13.60 35.60 0.28
N ILE A 13 12.70 35.85 1.21
CA ILE A 13 11.62 36.80 1.04
C ILE A 13 12.03 38.08 1.75
N THR A 14 12.40 39.12 0.99
CA THR A 14 12.53 40.45 1.54
C THR A 14 11.13 41.00 1.80
N CYS A 15 10.72 41.07 3.06
CA CYS A 15 9.46 41.69 3.48
C CYS A 15 9.69 43.19 3.77
N ASN A 16 8.91 44.04 3.12
CA ASN A 16 8.59 45.34 3.69
C ASN A 16 7.61 45.09 4.85
N SER A 17 7.90 45.64 6.03
CA SER A 17 7.09 45.46 7.22
C SER A 17 5.70 46.13 7.04
N ILE A 18 4.75 45.36 6.52
CA ILE A 18 3.33 45.62 6.73
C ILE A 18 3.05 45.07 8.13
N ALA A 19 2.38 45.86 8.98
CA ALA A 19 1.94 45.38 10.29
C ALA A 19 1.10 44.13 10.09
N GLN A 20 1.64 42.97 10.43
CA GLN A 20 0.96 41.69 10.26
C GLN A 20 -0.06 41.54 11.41
N THR A 21 -1.30 41.24 11.09
CA THR A 21 -2.33 40.95 12.09
C THR A 21 -1.97 39.71 12.89
N ALA A 22 -2.42 39.61 14.15
CA ALA A 22 -2.18 38.48 15.03
C ALA A 22 -2.61 37.14 14.37
N PRO A 23 -1.97 36.02 14.73
CA PRO A 23 -2.40 34.72 14.26
C PRO A 23 -3.87 34.43 14.58
N PHE A 24 -4.57 33.75 13.66
CA PHE A 24 -6.01 33.49 13.76
C PHE A 24 -6.42 32.84 15.10
N TYR A 25 -5.59 31.94 15.62
CA TYR A 25 -5.92 31.17 16.81
C TYR A 25 -6.03 32.03 18.09
N GLU A 26 -5.39 33.21 18.15
CA GLU A 26 -5.45 34.12 19.30
C GLU A 26 -6.85 34.70 19.51
N SER A 27 -7.63 34.82 18.44
CA SER A 27 -9.04 35.26 18.47
C SER A 27 -10.04 34.12 18.41
N TYR A 28 -9.57 32.85 18.38
CA TYR A 28 -10.45 31.69 18.24
C TYR A 28 -11.20 31.41 19.55
N ASN A 29 -12.52 31.51 19.49
CA ASN A 29 -13.40 31.26 20.65
C ASN A 29 -14.04 29.90 20.58
N TRP A 30 -14.00 29.16 21.69
CA TRP A 30 -14.65 27.86 21.88
C TRP A 30 -15.60 27.80 23.09
N GLU A 31 -15.89 28.94 23.73
CA GLU A 31 -16.61 29.01 25.02
C GLU A 31 -18.07 28.59 24.95
N THR A 32 -18.68 28.62 23.75
CA THR A 32 -20.06 28.17 23.58
C THR A 32 -20.16 26.67 23.79
N THR A 33 -20.93 26.24 24.79
CA THR A 33 -21.18 24.82 25.04
C THR A 33 -22.02 24.22 23.91
N PRO A 34 -21.52 23.20 23.18
CA PRO A 34 -22.30 22.57 22.13
C PRO A 34 -23.50 21.85 22.72
N SER A 35 -24.63 21.93 22.04
CA SER A 35 -25.82 21.15 22.31
C SER A 35 -26.16 20.34 21.08
N TYR A 36 -26.42 19.06 21.26
CA TYR A 36 -26.82 18.17 20.18
C TYR A 36 -27.87 17.20 20.70
N GLN A 37 -29.05 17.22 20.08
CA GLN A 37 -30.10 16.26 20.36
C GLN A 37 -30.20 15.31 19.18
N ILE A 38 -29.93 14.03 19.41
CA ILE A 38 -30.14 12.96 18.43
C ILE A 38 -31.35 12.18 18.92
N GLU A 39 -32.48 12.37 18.25
CA GLU A 39 -33.67 11.53 18.48
C GLU A 39 -33.59 10.30 17.57
N GLY A 40 -33.55 9.09 18.19
CA GLY A 40 -33.69 7.82 17.48
C GLY A 40 -32.54 7.46 16.51
N SER A 41 -31.35 7.96 16.73
CA SER A 41 -30.19 7.60 15.89
C SER A 41 -29.61 6.27 16.31
N ASP A 42 -29.50 5.35 15.36
CA ASP A 42 -28.77 4.07 15.50
C ASP A 42 -27.26 4.22 15.24
N ASN A 43 -26.78 5.45 14.99
CA ASN A 43 -25.35 5.69 14.77
C ASN A 43 -24.54 5.42 16.03
N ASP A 44 -23.38 4.82 15.89
CA ASP A 44 -22.40 4.60 16.95
C ASP A 44 -21.65 5.89 17.33
N MET A 45 -21.52 6.83 16.37
CA MET A 45 -20.89 8.14 16.51
C MET A 45 -21.40 9.13 15.45
N VAL A 46 -21.44 10.41 15.81
CA VAL A 46 -21.66 11.51 14.86
C VAL A 46 -20.73 12.69 15.20
N ALA A 47 -20.05 13.21 14.20
CA ALA A 47 -19.37 14.49 14.36
C ALA A 47 -20.38 15.64 14.18
N ILE A 48 -20.63 16.39 15.23
CA ILE A 48 -21.44 17.61 15.20
C ILE A 48 -20.69 18.69 14.42
N LYS A 49 -19.38 18.75 14.68
CA LYS A 49 -18.44 19.65 14.00
C LYS A 49 -17.10 18.98 13.80
N ASP A 50 -16.52 19.17 12.62
CA ASP A 50 -15.14 18.79 12.29
C ASP A 50 -14.52 19.99 11.56
N LYS A 51 -13.67 20.74 12.25
CA LYS A 51 -13.07 21.97 11.71
C LYS A 51 -11.57 21.90 11.69
N VAL A 52 -11.00 22.23 10.54
CA VAL A 52 -9.56 22.41 10.35
C VAL A 52 -9.29 23.82 9.90
N VAL A 53 -8.35 24.50 10.56
CA VAL A 53 -7.83 25.79 10.12
C VAL A 53 -6.32 25.67 9.92
N THR A 54 -5.84 26.08 8.78
CA THR A 54 -4.41 26.22 8.49
C THR A 54 -4.09 27.68 8.23
N GLU A 55 -3.15 28.22 8.98
CA GLU A 55 -2.67 29.57 8.74
C GLU A 55 -1.17 29.59 8.45
N PHE A 56 -0.80 30.12 7.28
CA PHE A 56 0.59 30.44 6.95
C PHE A 56 0.89 31.84 7.44
N TYR A 57 1.95 31.99 8.20
CA TYR A 57 2.27 33.21 8.91
C TYR A 57 3.77 33.49 8.87
N PHE A 58 4.16 34.76 8.71
CA PHE A 58 5.57 35.14 8.79
C PHE A 58 5.94 35.58 10.20
N GLU A 59 6.90 34.86 10.80
CA GLU A 59 7.55 35.27 12.04
C GLU A 59 9.01 35.58 11.74
N ASP A 60 9.45 36.79 12.04
CA ASP A 60 10.83 37.22 11.79
C ASP A 60 11.34 36.82 10.39
N GLN A 61 10.51 37.03 9.36
CA GLN A 61 10.75 36.70 7.96
C GLN A 61 10.74 35.18 7.64
N ASN A 62 10.53 34.33 8.61
CA ASN A 62 10.40 32.87 8.40
C ASN A 62 8.91 32.51 8.26
N LEU A 63 8.60 31.76 7.19
CA LEU A 63 7.26 31.21 7.03
C LEU A 63 7.05 30.07 8.03
N THR A 64 6.00 30.15 8.82
CA THR A 64 5.54 29.13 9.75
C THR A 64 4.09 28.75 9.43
N GLU A 65 3.62 27.67 10.01
CA GLU A 65 2.23 27.18 9.88
C GLU A 65 1.63 26.99 11.26
N TYR A 66 0.49 27.63 11.50
CA TYR A 66 -0.40 27.32 12.60
C TYR A 66 -1.50 26.39 12.09
N TYR A 67 -1.61 25.23 12.70
CA TYR A 67 -2.62 24.21 12.39
C TYR A 67 -3.54 24.05 13.58
N LEU A 68 -4.81 24.34 13.37
CA LEU A 68 -5.88 24.18 14.35
C LEU A 68 -6.81 23.06 13.89
N GLU A 69 -7.13 22.17 14.81
CA GLU A 69 -8.19 21.17 14.66
C GLU A 69 -9.18 21.31 15.82
N HIS A 70 -10.47 21.42 15.50
CA HIS A 70 -11.56 21.48 16.47
C HIS A 70 -12.61 20.45 16.12
N LYS A 71 -12.86 19.51 17.02
CA LYS A 71 -13.87 18.45 16.85
C LYS A 71 -14.87 18.46 17.98
N ILE A 72 -16.12 18.24 17.62
CA ILE A 72 -17.25 17.99 18.52
C ILE A 72 -17.87 16.69 18.08
N LEU A 73 -17.74 15.65 18.91
CA LEU A 73 -18.14 14.29 18.59
C LEU A 73 -19.14 13.78 19.63
N TRP A 74 -20.27 13.29 19.17
CA TRP A 74 -21.22 12.53 19.99
C TRP A 74 -20.88 11.04 19.88
N LEU A 75 -20.70 10.35 21.03
CA LEU A 75 -20.29 8.95 21.11
C LEU A 75 -21.41 8.10 21.70
N ASN A 76 -21.79 7.01 21.03
CA ASN A 76 -22.92 6.17 21.41
C ASN A 76 -22.61 4.67 21.47
N SER A 77 -21.36 4.27 21.31
CA SER A 77 -20.93 2.88 21.45
C SER A 77 -19.69 2.77 22.33
N ASP A 78 -19.49 1.58 22.92
CA ASP A 78 -18.31 1.31 23.74
C ASP A 78 -17.03 1.34 22.90
N ASP A 79 -17.07 0.83 21.66
CA ASP A 79 -15.94 0.84 20.73
C ASP A 79 -15.50 2.27 20.42
N ARG A 80 -16.43 3.19 20.15
CA ARG A 80 -16.10 4.60 19.91
C ARG A 80 -15.62 5.32 21.17
N ILE A 81 -16.11 4.95 22.34
CA ILE A 81 -15.59 5.47 23.60
C ILE A 81 -14.13 5.01 23.80
N GLU A 82 -13.81 3.74 23.52
CA GLU A 82 -12.46 3.21 23.60
C GLU A 82 -11.53 3.90 22.58
N GLU A 83 -11.99 4.13 21.36
CA GLU A 83 -11.23 4.82 20.31
C GLU A 83 -10.88 6.26 20.69
N TYR A 84 -11.83 7.00 21.31
CA TYR A 84 -11.69 8.42 21.62
C TYR A 84 -11.39 8.75 23.09
N ASN A 85 -11.14 7.76 23.94
CA ASN A 85 -10.75 8.00 25.33
C ASN A 85 -9.36 8.64 25.45
N LYS A 86 -8.55 8.55 24.39
CA LYS A 86 -7.23 9.19 24.26
C LYS A 86 -7.15 9.96 22.96
N ILE A 87 -6.81 11.24 23.04
CA ILE A 87 -6.62 12.10 21.88
C ILE A 87 -5.13 12.30 21.65
N TYR A 88 -4.65 11.83 20.48
CA TYR A 88 -3.26 11.98 20.06
C TYR A 88 -3.10 13.24 19.24
N LEU A 89 -2.20 14.11 19.69
CA LEU A 89 -1.90 15.36 18.99
C LEU A 89 -0.88 15.13 17.86
N PRO A 90 -1.07 15.70 16.66
CA PRO A 90 -0.15 15.54 15.53
C PRO A 90 1.14 16.33 15.74
N PHE A 91 1.95 15.86 16.67
CA PHE A 91 3.18 16.50 17.12
C PHE A 91 4.38 15.93 16.36
N SER A 92 5.36 16.76 16.05
CA SER A 92 6.65 16.36 15.47
C SER A 92 7.78 17.04 16.24
N ASN A 93 9.00 16.53 16.08
CA ASN A 93 10.18 17.05 16.82
C ASN A 93 10.40 18.57 16.68
N ASN A 94 9.88 19.18 15.60
CA ASN A 94 9.98 20.62 15.31
C ASN A 94 8.63 21.35 15.43
N ALA A 95 7.66 20.77 16.12
CA ALA A 95 6.37 21.39 16.37
C ALA A 95 6.25 21.82 17.83
N SER A 96 5.51 22.89 18.08
CA SER A 96 5.15 23.32 19.43
C SER A 96 3.64 23.43 19.58
N LEU A 97 3.13 22.89 20.68
CA LEU A 97 1.72 23.01 21.04
C LEU A 97 1.50 24.42 21.59
N GLN A 98 0.58 25.18 20.99
CA GLN A 98 0.24 26.54 21.40
C GLN A 98 -0.95 26.54 22.34
N VAL A 99 -2.01 25.78 21.97
CA VAL A 99 -3.24 25.65 22.75
C VAL A 99 -3.68 24.19 22.70
N SER A 100 -4.24 23.72 23.80
CA SER A 100 -4.96 22.44 23.83
C SER A 100 -6.06 22.55 24.88
N LYS A 101 -7.30 22.44 24.48
CA LYS A 101 -8.47 22.41 25.36
C LYS A 101 -9.36 21.22 25.00
N ALA A 102 -9.97 20.63 25.99
CA ALA A 102 -10.94 19.57 25.78
C ALA A 102 -11.94 19.53 26.92
N ARG A 103 -13.13 19.00 26.66
CA ARG A 103 -14.17 18.72 27.65
C ARG A 103 -15.01 17.55 27.25
N VAL A 104 -15.58 16.91 28.26
CA VAL A 104 -16.64 15.90 28.12
C VAL A 104 -17.93 16.49 28.62
N ILE A 105 -18.97 16.43 27.82
CA ILE A 105 -20.33 16.85 28.17
C ILE A 105 -21.16 15.58 28.27
N LYS A 106 -21.54 15.21 29.48
CA LYS A 106 -22.35 14.02 29.74
C LYS A 106 -23.78 14.22 29.26
N LYS A 107 -24.51 13.14 29.07
CA LYS A 107 -25.92 13.16 28.73
C LYS A 107 -26.77 13.95 29.74
N THR A 108 -26.31 14.03 31.00
CA THR A 108 -26.93 14.83 32.06
C THR A 108 -26.73 16.34 31.94
N GLY A 109 -25.80 16.78 31.05
CA GLY A 109 -25.37 18.15 30.95
C GLY A 109 -24.19 18.50 31.86
N GLU A 110 -23.66 17.57 32.63
CA GLU A 110 -22.44 17.74 33.43
C GLU A 110 -21.22 17.90 32.49
N ILE A 111 -20.39 18.90 32.77
CA ILE A 111 -19.19 19.19 32.00
C ILE A 111 -17.96 18.84 32.81
N ILE A 112 -17.05 18.06 32.22
CA ILE A 112 -15.74 17.71 32.78
C ILE A 112 -14.68 18.32 31.86
N GLU A 113 -13.98 19.35 32.35
CA GLU A 113 -12.91 20.02 31.61
C GLU A 113 -11.59 19.24 31.72
N LEU A 114 -10.79 19.28 30.66
CA LEU A 114 -9.44 18.74 30.68
C LEU A 114 -8.51 19.60 31.55
N ASP A 115 -7.83 18.98 32.47
CA ASP A 115 -6.68 19.59 33.15
C ASP A 115 -5.45 19.54 32.21
N GLU A 116 -4.98 20.68 31.73
CA GLU A 116 -3.85 20.79 30.81
C GLU A 116 -2.56 20.17 31.36
N SER A 117 -2.40 20.06 32.69
CA SER A 117 -1.26 19.38 33.31
C SER A 117 -1.21 17.87 33.02
N LYS A 118 -2.34 17.29 32.57
CA LYS A 118 -2.47 15.88 32.21
C LYS A 118 -2.08 15.58 30.75
N ILE A 119 -1.59 16.56 29.99
CA ILE A 119 -1.06 16.34 28.63
C ILE A 119 0.29 15.64 28.73
N LEU A 120 0.33 14.40 28.30
CA LEU A 120 1.48 13.53 28.38
C LEU A 120 2.32 13.58 27.08
N SER A 121 3.61 13.33 27.23
CA SER A 121 4.54 13.17 26.11
C SER A 121 5.06 11.75 26.09
N ALA A 122 5.15 11.15 24.90
CA ALA A 122 5.75 9.83 24.69
C ALA A 122 6.63 9.84 23.45
N GLU A 123 7.49 8.85 23.33
CA GLU A 123 8.38 8.64 22.20
C GLU A 123 8.24 7.20 21.72
N ASN A 124 8.13 7.00 20.41
CA ASN A 124 8.19 5.68 19.84
C ASN A 124 9.64 5.22 19.79
N GLU A 125 9.96 4.12 20.44
CA GLU A 125 11.32 3.62 20.62
C GLU A 125 12.02 3.26 19.31
N GLU A 126 11.28 2.77 18.32
CA GLU A 126 11.83 2.35 17.03
C GLU A 126 12.14 3.54 16.12
N SER A 127 11.20 4.49 16.03
CA SER A 127 11.31 5.62 15.10
C SER A 127 11.88 6.89 15.72
N GLY A 128 12.02 6.96 17.05
CA GLY A 128 12.39 8.18 17.78
C GLY A 128 11.37 9.32 17.64
N ARG A 129 10.14 9.00 17.18
CA ARG A 129 9.10 9.99 16.96
C ARG A 129 8.42 10.34 18.28
N LYS A 130 8.48 11.63 18.63
CA LYS A 130 7.77 12.17 19.79
C LYS A 130 6.32 12.49 19.45
N TYR A 131 5.40 12.23 20.38
CA TYR A 131 4.00 12.60 20.27
C TYR A 131 3.47 13.05 21.64
N LYS A 132 2.38 13.80 21.61
CA LYS A 132 1.65 14.21 22.83
C LYS A 132 0.24 13.65 22.76
N TYR A 133 -0.34 13.38 23.90
CA TYR A 133 -1.71 12.92 24.03
C TYR A 133 -2.28 13.29 25.40
N PHE A 134 -3.59 13.28 25.49
CA PHE A 134 -4.32 13.38 26.76
C PHE A 134 -5.47 12.37 26.77
N ALA A 135 -5.86 11.96 27.99
CA ALA A 135 -7.00 11.10 28.20
C ALA A 135 -8.21 11.94 28.63
N LEU A 136 -9.37 11.56 28.12
CA LEU A 136 -10.66 12.14 28.52
C LEU A 136 -11.31 11.26 29.58
N GLU A 137 -11.71 11.86 30.70
CA GLU A 137 -12.34 11.16 31.81
C GLU A 137 -13.87 11.31 31.79
N GLY A 138 -14.58 10.29 32.25
CA GLY A 138 -16.02 10.35 32.45
C GLY A 138 -16.88 10.24 31.18
N ILE A 139 -16.32 9.71 30.08
CA ILE A 139 -17.09 9.44 28.86
C ILE A 139 -18.04 8.28 29.11
N GLU A 140 -19.30 8.44 28.70
CA GLU A 140 -20.33 7.42 28.72
C GLU A 140 -21.13 7.45 27.40
N LYS A 141 -21.92 6.41 27.12
CA LYS A 141 -22.79 6.39 25.92
C LYS A 141 -23.74 7.59 25.91
N GLY A 142 -23.72 8.34 24.81
CA GLY A 142 -24.46 9.59 24.63
C GLY A 142 -23.71 10.84 25.10
N SER A 143 -22.47 10.72 25.56
CA SER A 143 -21.61 11.88 25.85
C SER A 143 -21.20 12.59 24.56
N ILE A 144 -21.00 13.89 24.66
CA ILE A 144 -20.30 14.71 23.66
C ILE A 144 -18.88 14.95 24.16
N ILE A 145 -17.89 14.68 23.33
CA ILE A 145 -16.53 15.14 23.53
C ILE A 145 -16.27 16.33 22.61
N GLU A 146 -15.67 17.38 23.16
CA GLU A 146 -15.21 18.51 22.39
C GLU A 146 -13.76 18.75 22.70
N TYR A 147 -12.95 18.92 21.67
CA TYR A 147 -11.56 19.30 21.82
C TYR A 147 -11.08 20.17 20.67
N TYR A 148 -10.18 21.08 20.97
CA TYR A 148 -9.39 21.73 19.96
C TYR A 148 -7.95 21.92 20.41
N TYR A 149 -7.06 21.94 19.44
CA TYR A 149 -5.65 22.23 19.67
C TYR A 149 -5.08 23.08 18.52
N VAL A 150 -4.02 23.79 18.85
CA VAL A 150 -3.23 24.56 17.88
C VAL A 150 -1.79 24.11 17.96
N VAL A 151 -1.23 23.71 16.83
CA VAL A 151 0.17 23.33 16.68
C VAL A 151 0.86 24.29 15.72
N LYS A 152 1.92 24.93 16.20
CA LYS A 152 2.88 25.64 15.35
C LYS A 152 3.88 24.62 14.81
N ARG A 153 4.06 24.61 13.47
CA ARG A 153 4.90 23.60 12.80
C ARG A 153 5.58 24.16 11.55
N ARG A 154 6.51 23.38 10.98
CA ARG A 154 7.08 23.71 9.66
C ARG A 154 5.97 23.77 8.61
N PRO A 155 5.98 24.78 7.71
CA PRO A 155 4.91 24.98 6.75
C PRO A 155 4.86 23.85 5.72
N LYS A 156 3.67 23.26 5.54
CA LYS A 156 3.39 22.21 4.55
C LYS A 156 2.78 22.82 3.28
N TYR A 157 3.53 23.68 2.63
CA TYR A 157 3.02 24.44 1.49
C TYR A 157 3.16 23.73 0.14
N GLN A 158 3.92 22.64 0.04
CA GLN A 158 4.12 21.90 -1.22
C GLN A 158 3.07 20.83 -1.49
N GLY A 159 2.09 20.72 -0.64
CA GLY A 159 0.97 19.80 -0.70
C GLY A 159 0.55 19.34 0.69
N ALA A 160 -0.73 19.47 0.98
CA ALA A 160 -1.35 18.94 2.18
C ALA A 160 -2.74 18.42 1.84
N ARG A 161 -3.18 17.40 2.58
CA ARG A 161 -4.49 16.77 2.48
C ARG A 161 -5.31 17.07 3.73
N VAL A 162 -6.57 17.46 3.52
CA VAL A 162 -7.58 17.65 4.56
C VAL A 162 -8.70 16.66 4.29
N ASP A 163 -8.89 15.70 5.20
CA ASP A 163 -9.91 14.68 5.07
C ASP A 163 -11.28 15.25 5.47
N ILE A 164 -12.26 15.16 4.57
CA ILE A 164 -13.63 15.67 4.77
C ILE A 164 -14.54 14.53 5.21
N GLN A 165 -14.36 13.32 4.67
CA GLN A 165 -15.18 12.15 4.91
C GLN A 165 -14.43 11.10 5.70
N ASN A 166 -15.13 10.33 6.54
CA ASN A 166 -14.63 9.21 7.35
C ASN A 166 -15.66 8.07 7.36
N ASP A 167 -15.56 7.16 8.34
CA ASP A 167 -16.48 6.05 8.58
C ASP A 167 -17.71 6.42 9.44
N TYR A 168 -17.88 7.68 9.77
CA TYR A 168 -19.01 8.18 10.54
C TYR A 168 -19.61 9.45 9.93
N ASN A 169 -20.89 9.67 10.23
CA ASN A 169 -21.62 10.83 9.75
C ASN A 169 -21.12 12.12 10.41
N LYS A 170 -21.07 13.21 9.64
CA LYS A 170 -20.70 14.53 10.12
C LYS A 170 -21.76 15.55 9.73
N GLN A 171 -22.27 16.32 10.70
CA GLN A 171 -23.23 17.39 10.42
C GLN A 171 -22.60 18.58 9.73
N THR A 172 -21.42 18.98 10.20
CA THR A 172 -20.71 20.14 9.64
C THR A 172 -19.23 19.82 9.56
N VAL A 173 -18.63 20.01 8.38
CA VAL A 173 -17.20 19.97 8.15
C VAL A 173 -16.76 21.32 7.61
N GLU A 174 -15.79 21.94 8.26
CA GLU A 174 -15.26 23.25 7.89
C GLU A 174 -13.75 23.18 7.67
N PHE A 175 -13.29 23.78 6.59
CA PHE A 175 -11.87 23.99 6.33
C PHE A 175 -11.62 25.44 5.99
N ASP A 176 -10.67 26.07 6.68
CA ASP A 176 -10.21 27.42 6.42
C ASP A 176 -8.70 27.41 6.18
N LEU A 177 -8.24 28.17 5.18
CA LEU A 177 -6.83 28.46 4.97
C LEU A 177 -6.62 29.97 4.91
N TYR A 178 -5.76 30.47 5.81
CA TYR A 178 -5.32 31.85 5.84
C TYR A 178 -3.85 31.95 5.38
N ALA A 179 -3.53 32.97 4.62
CA ALA A 179 -2.16 33.23 4.19
C ALA A 179 -1.89 34.71 3.97
N PRO A 180 -0.62 35.16 4.02
CA PRO A 180 -0.22 36.49 3.56
C PRO A 180 -0.66 36.77 2.12
N ALA A 181 -1.00 38.02 1.81
CA ALA A 181 -1.60 38.40 0.53
C ALA A 181 -0.74 38.08 -0.72
N ASN A 182 0.56 37.88 -0.54
CA ASN A 182 1.48 37.52 -1.63
C ASN A 182 1.58 36.02 -1.89
N LEU A 183 0.97 35.14 -1.07
CA LEU A 183 1.03 33.71 -1.20
C LEU A 183 -0.28 33.18 -1.78
N LEU A 184 -0.24 32.73 -3.03
CA LEU A 184 -1.40 32.20 -3.74
C LEU A 184 -1.44 30.68 -3.66
N PHE A 185 -2.50 30.15 -3.05
CA PHE A 185 -2.74 28.73 -2.94
C PHE A 185 -3.70 28.25 -4.04
N THR A 186 -3.54 27.00 -4.43
CA THR A 186 -4.48 26.27 -5.29
C THR A 186 -5.01 25.04 -4.56
N PHE A 187 -6.25 24.68 -4.89
CA PHE A 187 -7.00 23.61 -4.23
C PHE A 187 -7.58 22.66 -5.25
N LYS A 188 -7.71 21.40 -4.87
CA LYS A 188 -8.47 20.39 -5.62
C LYS A 188 -9.25 19.53 -4.63
N SER A 189 -10.55 19.36 -4.89
CA SER A 189 -11.41 18.43 -4.19
C SER A 189 -11.35 17.07 -4.88
N PHE A 190 -11.34 16.01 -4.09
CA PHE A 190 -11.31 14.62 -4.54
C PHE A 190 -12.48 13.87 -3.92
N ASN A 191 -13.24 13.15 -4.72
CA ASN A 191 -14.43 12.39 -4.30
C ASN A 191 -15.45 13.27 -3.55
N LEU A 192 -15.53 14.54 -3.91
CA LEU A 192 -16.43 15.55 -3.34
C LEU A 192 -16.98 16.43 -4.44
N ASP A 193 -18.25 16.78 -4.34
CA ASP A 193 -18.89 17.77 -5.24
C ASP A 193 -18.61 19.24 -4.81
N SER A 194 -18.18 19.42 -3.56
CA SER A 194 -17.90 20.75 -3.01
C SER A 194 -16.47 21.20 -3.30
N THR A 195 -16.29 22.49 -3.56
CA THR A 195 -15.00 23.10 -3.86
C THR A 195 -14.66 24.22 -2.86
N VAL A 196 -13.36 24.41 -2.63
CA VAL A 196 -12.87 25.52 -1.81
C VAL A 196 -13.10 26.84 -2.56
N SER A 197 -13.65 27.83 -1.88
CA SER A 197 -13.89 29.17 -2.40
C SER A 197 -13.00 30.19 -1.69
N LYS A 198 -12.67 31.29 -2.39
CA LYS A 198 -11.97 32.44 -1.79
C LYS A 198 -13.00 33.34 -1.12
N ASP A 199 -12.69 33.77 0.11
CA ASP A 199 -13.48 34.79 0.78
C ASP A 199 -12.98 36.20 0.38
N GLU A 200 -13.75 36.89 -0.46
CA GLU A 200 -13.42 38.21 -0.97
C GLU A 200 -13.65 39.32 0.08
N ALA A 201 -14.31 39.01 1.19
CA ALA A 201 -14.57 39.97 2.27
C ALA A 201 -13.35 40.21 3.18
N SER A 202 -12.38 39.27 3.16
CA SER A 202 -11.15 39.42 3.93
C SER A 202 -10.16 40.37 3.22
N SER A 203 -9.87 41.51 3.84
CA SER A 203 -8.95 42.51 3.27
C SER A 203 -7.51 42.43 3.81
N GLU A 204 -7.30 41.80 4.95
CA GLU A 204 -6.00 41.80 5.64
C GLU A 204 -5.16 40.56 5.35
N LYS A 205 -5.81 39.42 5.13
CA LYS A 205 -5.19 38.13 4.78
C LYS A 205 -5.96 37.50 3.63
N MET A 206 -5.27 36.71 2.82
CA MET A 206 -5.98 35.81 1.89
C MET A 206 -6.68 34.74 2.72
N HIS A 207 -7.95 34.51 2.43
CA HIS A 207 -8.77 33.51 3.09
C HIS A 207 -9.47 32.61 2.05
N TRP A 208 -9.34 31.31 2.22
CA TRP A 208 -10.07 30.30 1.46
C TRP A 208 -10.84 29.42 2.43
N GLN A 209 -12.04 29.06 2.05
CA GLN A 209 -12.93 28.30 2.92
C GLN A 209 -13.70 27.20 2.17
N LEU A 210 -14.03 26.16 2.90
CA LEU A 210 -14.97 25.11 2.51
C LEU A 210 -15.86 24.79 3.71
N ALA A 211 -17.17 24.75 3.48
CA ALA A 211 -18.13 24.26 4.45
C ALA A 211 -19.03 23.21 3.78
N VAL A 212 -19.05 22.01 4.35
CA VAL A 212 -19.90 20.91 3.88
C VAL A 212 -20.79 20.46 5.03
N LYS A 213 -22.08 20.24 4.73
CA LYS A 213 -23.07 19.75 5.71
C LYS A 213 -23.49 18.33 5.37
N ASP A 214 -23.93 17.62 6.38
CA ASP A 214 -24.56 16.30 6.26
C ASP A 214 -23.71 15.29 5.46
N VAL A 215 -22.41 15.24 5.82
CA VAL A 215 -21.46 14.32 5.20
C VAL A 215 -21.76 12.90 5.71
N VAL A 216 -22.12 12.03 4.79
CA VAL A 216 -22.42 10.62 5.11
C VAL A 216 -21.10 9.86 5.30
N GLY A 217 -21.02 9.06 6.37
CA GLY A 217 -19.92 8.14 6.60
C GLY A 217 -19.90 7.02 5.57
N VAL A 218 -18.73 6.50 5.30
CA VAL A 218 -18.52 5.37 4.38
C VAL A 218 -17.94 4.20 5.14
N ASP A 219 -18.65 3.08 5.15
CA ASP A 219 -18.18 1.85 5.76
C ASP A 219 -16.89 1.36 5.08
N LYS A 220 -15.99 0.84 5.89
CA LYS A 220 -14.79 0.22 5.35
C LYS A 220 -15.12 -1.14 4.78
N GLU A 221 -14.98 -1.29 3.47
CA GLU A 221 -15.17 -2.57 2.78
C GLU A 221 -13.84 -3.31 2.63
N GLU A 222 -13.89 -4.63 2.76
CA GLU A 222 -12.69 -5.47 2.64
C GLU A 222 -12.05 -5.33 1.26
N GLN A 223 -10.71 -5.30 1.21
CA GLN A 223 -9.93 -5.09 -0.01
C GLN A 223 -10.30 -3.81 -0.78
N SER A 224 -10.85 -2.79 -0.11
CA SER A 224 -11.08 -1.50 -0.75
C SER A 224 -9.91 -0.55 -0.57
N PRO A 225 -9.65 0.37 -1.52
CA PRO A 225 -8.73 1.49 -1.34
C PRO A 225 -9.39 2.58 -0.48
N TYR A 226 -9.90 2.17 0.69
CA TYR A 226 -10.78 2.96 1.54
C TYR A 226 -10.31 4.41 1.68
N ARG A 227 -9.05 4.62 2.09
CA ARG A 227 -8.52 5.96 2.32
C ARG A 227 -8.42 6.81 1.04
N ALA A 228 -8.15 6.20 -0.11
CA ALA A 228 -8.10 6.89 -1.39
C ALA A 228 -9.49 7.23 -1.93
N ALA A 229 -10.51 6.45 -1.54
CA ALA A 229 -11.89 6.61 -1.98
C ALA A 229 -12.69 7.64 -1.17
N LEU A 230 -12.27 7.97 0.06
CA LEU A 230 -12.93 9.00 0.87
C LEU A 230 -12.82 10.39 0.26
N GLY A 231 -13.79 11.25 0.58
CA GLY A 231 -13.79 12.67 0.20
C GLY A 231 -12.74 13.49 0.96
N PHE A 232 -11.91 14.22 0.22
CA PHE A 232 -10.87 15.10 0.79
C PHE A 232 -10.54 16.29 -0.10
N VAL A 233 -9.88 17.28 0.47
CA VAL A 233 -9.30 18.41 -0.24
C VAL A 233 -7.79 18.37 -0.18
N MET A 234 -7.12 18.69 -1.27
CA MET A 234 -5.69 18.98 -1.27
C MET A 234 -5.43 20.44 -1.61
N TYR A 235 -4.41 21.00 -1.00
CA TYR A 235 -3.93 22.33 -1.31
C TYR A 235 -2.41 22.39 -1.44
N LYS A 236 -1.93 23.35 -2.22
CA LYS A 236 -0.51 23.70 -2.36
C LYS A 236 -0.33 25.19 -2.58
N LEU A 237 0.83 25.72 -2.17
CA LEU A 237 1.26 27.05 -2.56
C LEU A 237 1.67 27.03 -4.04
N HIS A 238 0.95 27.77 -4.87
CA HIS A 238 1.21 27.86 -6.29
C HIS A 238 2.26 28.92 -6.61
N GLN A 239 2.08 30.13 -6.08
CA GLN A 239 2.90 31.26 -6.47
C GLN A 239 3.14 32.22 -5.30
N ASN A 240 4.33 32.82 -5.28
CA ASN A 240 4.62 34.03 -4.51
C ASN A 240 4.65 35.21 -5.46
N THR A 241 3.66 36.15 -5.30
CA THR A 241 3.48 37.27 -6.20
C THR A 241 4.55 38.37 -6.04
N TYR A 242 5.30 38.40 -4.93
CA TYR A 242 6.37 39.40 -4.78
C TYR A 242 7.54 39.20 -5.77
N ASN A 243 7.85 37.97 -6.10
CA ASN A 243 8.94 37.64 -7.02
C ASN A 243 8.48 36.85 -8.25
N ASN A 244 7.16 36.70 -8.43
CA ASN A 244 6.54 35.94 -9.49
C ASN A 244 7.03 34.48 -9.62
N SER A 245 7.60 33.89 -8.53
CA SER A 245 8.07 32.52 -8.55
C SER A 245 6.93 31.53 -8.39
N ILE A 246 6.91 30.52 -9.25
CA ILE A 246 6.07 29.32 -9.08
C ILE A 246 6.78 28.44 -8.05
N ILE A 247 6.11 28.17 -6.93
CA ILE A 247 6.75 27.53 -5.76
C ILE A 247 6.71 26.01 -5.83
N THR A 248 5.62 25.43 -6.35
CA THR A 248 5.45 23.99 -6.40
C THR A 248 5.22 23.56 -7.85
N SER A 249 6.28 23.11 -8.50
CA SER A 249 6.21 22.50 -9.83
C SER A 249 7.01 21.19 -9.86
N TYR A 250 6.55 20.23 -10.66
CA TYR A 250 7.26 18.97 -10.82
C TYR A 250 8.61 19.11 -11.52
N ASN A 251 8.78 20.14 -12.37
CA ASN A 251 10.07 20.44 -12.98
C ASN A 251 11.11 20.88 -11.95
N GLU A 252 10.74 21.72 -10.99
CA GLU A 252 11.64 22.11 -9.90
C GLU A 252 11.94 20.95 -8.96
N VAL A 253 10.91 20.17 -8.62
CA VAL A 253 11.08 18.96 -7.83
C VAL A 253 12.06 18.01 -8.52
N ALA A 254 11.91 17.77 -9.82
CA ALA A 254 12.80 16.92 -10.60
C ALA A 254 14.25 17.44 -10.62
N GLN A 255 14.45 18.75 -10.82
CA GLN A 255 15.79 19.35 -10.83
C GLN A 255 16.47 19.19 -9.47
N ASN A 256 15.73 19.41 -8.38
CA ASN A 256 16.26 19.26 -7.01
C ASN A 256 16.59 17.81 -6.69
N LEU A 257 15.70 16.87 -7.02
CA LEU A 257 15.90 15.43 -6.79
C LEU A 257 17.09 14.91 -7.60
N PHE A 258 17.20 15.33 -8.87
CA PHE A 258 18.34 14.95 -9.71
C PHE A 258 19.66 15.47 -9.14
N GLY A 259 19.70 16.73 -8.70
CA GLY A 259 20.87 17.29 -8.03
C GLY A 259 21.27 16.53 -6.77
N PHE A 260 20.29 16.07 -6.01
CA PHE A 260 20.50 15.38 -4.74
C PHE A 260 20.90 13.92 -4.88
N TYR A 261 20.25 13.16 -5.77
CA TYR A 261 20.47 11.71 -5.91
C TYR A 261 21.54 11.35 -6.93
N TYR A 262 21.84 12.24 -7.90
CA TYR A 262 22.86 12.04 -8.92
C TYR A 262 24.06 13.02 -8.75
N PRO A 263 24.74 13.04 -7.61
CA PRO A 263 25.85 13.97 -7.42
C PRO A 263 27.01 13.68 -8.38
N VAL A 264 27.90 14.66 -8.53
CA VAL A 264 29.24 14.41 -9.05
C VAL A 264 30.07 13.88 -7.90
N TYR A 265 30.56 12.64 -8.03
CA TYR A 265 31.35 12.01 -6.99
C TYR A 265 32.79 12.57 -7.03
N ASN A 266 33.35 12.84 -5.85
CA ASN A 266 34.76 13.18 -5.72
C ASN A 266 35.62 11.92 -5.86
N GLU A 267 36.97 12.10 -5.83
CA GLU A 267 37.91 11.00 -6.04
C GLU A 267 37.84 9.92 -4.96
N GLU A 268 37.62 10.31 -3.70
CA GLU A 268 37.48 9.39 -2.58
C GLU A 268 36.20 8.56 -2.70
N GLU A 269 35.05 9.21 -2.93
CA GLU A 269 33.77 8.54 -3.15
C GLU A 269 33.84 7.56 -4.32
N THR A 270 34.47 7.98 -5.43
CA THR A 270 34.66 7.14 -6.61
C THR A 270 35.49 5.89 -6.29
N LYS A 271 36.57 6.03 -5.50
CA LYS A 271 37.39 4.88 -5.05
C LYS A 271 36.58 3.92 -4.17
N LEU A 272 35.74 4.44 -3.24
CA LEU A 272 34.89 3.63 -2.37
C LEU A 272 33.83 2.88 -3.18
N ILE A 273 33.14 3.56 -4.12
CA ILE A 273 32.16 2.94 -5.02
C ILE A 273 32.83 1.80 -5.84
N HIS A 274 34.00 2.04 -6.40
CA HIS A 274 34.72 1.04 -7.17
C HIS A 274 35.14 -0.17 -6.30
N LYS A 275 35.59 0.08 -5.06
CA LYS A 275 35.93 -0.98 -4.10
C LYS A 275 34.69 -1.83 -3.76
N PHE A 276 33.58 -1.20 -3.49
CA PHE A 276 32.31 -1.89 -3.20
C PHE A 276 31.82 -2.70 -4.40
N ALA A 277 31.83 -2.10 -5.60
CA ALA A 277 31.36 -2.72 -6.83
C ALA A 277 32.16 -3.99 -7.23
N LYS A 278 33.42 -4.14 -6.80
CA LYS A 278 34.20 -5.37 -7.04
C LYS A 278 33.62 -6.62 -6.40
N ASN A 279 32.76 -6.46 -5.37
CA ASN A 279 32.08 -7.58 -4.74
C ASN A 279 30.87 -8.08 -5.55
N ILE A 280 30.40 -7.28 -6.52
CA ILE A 280 29.26 -7.61 -7.38
C ILE A 280 29.81 -8.26 -8.65
N LYS A 281 29.53 -9.55 -8.81
CA LYS A 281 30.00 -10.33 -9.97
C LYS A 281 29.10 -10.05 -11.17
N ILE A 282 29.54 -9.20 -12.08
CA ILE A 282 28.87 -8.88 -13.33
C ILE A 282 29.88 -9.12 -14.46
N GLU A 283 29.51 -9.94 -15.43
CA GLU A 283 30.29 -10.17 -16.64
C GLU A 283 30.17 -8.98 -17.59
N GLU A 284 31.17 -8.75 -18.43
CA GLU A 284 31.23 -7.58 -19.33
C GLU A 284 30.09 -7.55 -20.35
N ASP A 285 29.70 -8.72 -20.85
CA ASP A 285 28.68 -8.93 -21.89
C ASP A 285 27.25 -9.08 -21.35
N GLU A 286 27.06 -8.97 -20.03
CA GLU A 286 25.72 -9.02 -19.43
C GLU A 286 24.81 -7.90 -19.94
N SER A 287 23.55 -8.24 -20.20
CA SER A 287 22.52 -7.25 -20.55
C SER A 287 22.29 -6.26 -19.42
N GLU A 288 21.86 -5.03 -19.74
CA GLU A 288 21.52 -4.02 -18.72
C GLU A 288 20.46 -4.53 -17.73
N GLU A 289 19.48 -5.31 -18.22
CA GLU A 289 18.46 -5.93 -17.38
C GLU A 289 19.09 -6.90 -16.37
N ASN A 290 20.00 -7.76 -16.81
CA ASN A 290 20.65 -8.73 -15.95
C ASN A 290 21.58 -8.04 -14.94
N LYS A 291 22.32 -7.00 -15.39
CA LYS A 291 23.13 -6.15 -14.50
C LYS A 291 22.28 -5.51 -13.40
N ALA A 292 21.10 -4.95 -13.76
CA ALA A 292 20.21 -4.32 -12.79
C ALA A 292 19.69 -5.34 -11.76
N ARG A 293 19.34 -6.55 -12.20
CA ARG A 293 18.89 -7.64 -11.33
C ARG A 293 19.98 -8.12 -10.38
N ILE A 294 21.20 -8.29 -10.86
CA ILE A 294 22.36 -8.69 -10.03
C ILE A 294 22.64 -7.61 -8.97
N VAL A 295 22.61 -6.33 -9.35
CA VAL A 295 22.80 -5.22 -8.43
C VAL A 295 21.69 -5.19 -7.37
N ASP A 296 20.42 -5.38 -7.77
CA ASP A 296 19.29 -5.41 -6.84
C ASP A 296 19.42 -6.54 -5.82
N LEU A 297 19.69 -7.75 -6.29
CA LEU A 297 19.90 -8.90 -5.43
C LEU A 297 21.03 -8.66 -4.43
N TYR A 298 22.19 -8.22 -4.93
CA TYR A 298 23.36 -7.98 -4.08
C TYR A 298 23.06 -6.94 -2.99
N ILE A 299 22.43 -5.83 -3.35
CA ILE A 299 22.10 -4.77 -2.39
C ILE A 299 21.15 -5.33 -1.31
N LYS A 300 20.08 -6.00 -1.72
CA LYS A 300 19.05 -6.52 -0.80
C LYS A 300 19.56 -7.65 0.11
N GLU A 301 20.58 -8.38 -0.30
CA GLU A 301 21.22 -9.39 0.54
C GLU A 301 22.29 -8.82 1.49
N ASN A 302 22.90 -7.68 1.16
CA ASN A 302 24.08 -7.21 1.86
C ASN A 302 23.93 -5.87 2.58
N ILE A 303 22.82 -5.13 2.35
CA ILE A 303 22.58 -3.81 2.96
C ILE A 303 21.34 -3.86 3.85
N TYR A 304 21.52 -3.51 5.12
CA TYR A 304 20.41 -3.36 6.05
C TYR A 304 19.73 -2.00 5.84
N ILE A 305 18.41 -2.00 5.67
CA ILE A 305 17.60 -0.79 5.51
C ILE A 305 16.96 -0.47 6.85
N SER A 306 17.36 0.66 7.44
CA SER A 306 16.85 1.16 8.71
C SER A 306 15.77 2.23 8.50
N GLU A 307 14.74 2.24 9.33
CA GLU A 307 13.73 3.31 9.37
C GLU A 307 14.24 4.60 10.05
N ASN A 308 15.42 4.55 10.67
CA ASN A 308 16.03 5.70 11.33
C ASN A 308 16.44 6.77 10.32
N ASP A 309 16.03 8.03 10.54
CA ASP A 309 16.27 9.16 9.62
C ASP A 309 17.57 9.94 9.94
N SER A 310 18.57 9.29 10.56
CA SER A 310 19.83 9.95 10.85
C SER A 310 20.59 10.35 9.58
N GLU A 311 21.27 11.50 9.62
CA GLU A 311 22.03 12.03 8.48
C GLU A 311 23.20 11.10 8.06
N ASN A 312 23.72 10.29 8.97
CA ASN A 312 24.79 9.35 8.65
C ASN A 312 24.29 8.23 7.72
N LEU A 313 23.05 7.76 7.89
CA LEU A 313 22.44 6.73 7.04
C LEU A 313 22.09 7.23 5.62
N LYS A 314 22.12 8.56 5.40
CA LYS A 314 21.91 9.21 4.10
C LYS A 314 23.22 9.41 3.31
N LYS A 315 24.40 9.31 3.98
CA LYS A 315 25.70 9.54 3.37
C LYS A 315 26.20 8.27 2.69
N LEU A 316 26.47 8.34 1.38
CA LEU A 316 26.92 7.19 0.60
C LEU A 316 28.20 6.56 1.15
N THR A 317 29.18 7.37 1.59
CA THR A 317 30.41 6.88 2.19
C THR A 317 30.18 6.01 3.42
N ASN A 318 29.27 6.44 4.28
CA ASN A 318 28.91 5.67 5.46
C ASN A 318 28.14 4.39 5.10
N VAL A 319 27.22 4.46 4.13
CA VAL A 319 26.47 3.28 3.65
C VAL A 319 27.43 2.22 3.09
N LEU A 320 28.42 2.63 2.31
CA LEU A 320 29.43 1.73 1.71
C LEU A 320 30.31 1.06 2.78
N ASP A 321 30.59 1.74 3.89
CA ASP A 321 31.40 1.24 4.99
C ASP A 321 30.59 0.35 5.95
N THR A 322 29.47 0.85 6.45
CA THR A 322 28.68 0.18 7.50
C THR A 322 27.66 -0.83 6.97
N LYS A 323 27.40 -0.84 5.66
CA LYS A 323 26.34 -1.65 5.03
C LYS A 323 24.95 -1.42 5.63
N THR A 324 24.71 -0.22 6.12
CA THR A 324 23.43 0.20 6.69
C THR A 324 23.01 1.53 6.07
N ALA A 325 21.80 1.60 5.59
CA ALA A 325 21.24 2.78 4.93
C ALA A 325 19.82 3.05 5.44
N ASN A 326 19.36 4.28 5.33
CA ASN A 326 17.93 4.57 5.30
C ASN A 326 17.44 4.68 3.85
N GLU A 327 16.16 5.00 3.63
CA GLU A 327 15.57 5.11 2.30
C GLU A 327 16.37 6.06 1.38
N THR A 328 16.83 7.20 1.88
CA THR A 328 17.67 8.12 1.10
C THR A 328 19.02 7.51 0.74
N GLY A 329 19.68 6.88 1.69
CA GLY A 329 21.01 6.27 1.50
C GLY A 329 20.96 5.11 0.52
N ILE A 330 19.89 4.28 0.57
CA ILE A 330 19.78 3.14 -0.34
C ILE A 330 19.53 3.60 -1.78
N VAL A 331 18.70 4.63 -2.03
CA VAL A 331 18.51 5.21 -3.37
C VAL A 331 19.83 5.74 -3.92
N LYS A 332 20.64 6.45 -3.11
CA LYS A 332 21.98 6.93 -3.52
C LYS A 332 22.92 5.79 -3.87
N LEU A 333 22.86 4.67 -3.14
CA LEU A 333 23.68 3.50 -3.44
C LEU A 333 23.30 2.88 -4.78
N TYR A 334 21.99 2.68 -5.05
CA TYR A 334 21.55 2.20 -6.36
C TYR A 334 22.01 3.10 -7.50
N VAL A 335 21.79 4.41 -7.38
CA VAL A 335 22.24 5.39 -8.40
C VAL A 335 23.74 5.30 -8.64
N ALA A 336 24.56 5.20 -7.58
CA ALA A 336 26.00 5.08 -7.70
C ALA A 336 26.42 3.80 -8.45
N LEU A 337 25.78 2.67 -8.16
CA LEU A 337 26.08 1.38 -8.80
C LEU A 337 25.54 1.32 -10.22
N PHE A 338 24.33 1.82 -10.49
CA PHE A 338 23.81 1.91 -11.85
C PHE A 338 24.70 2.75 -12.76
N LYS A 339 25.20 3.87 -12.24
CA LYS A 339 26.18 4.71 -12.94
C LYS A 339 27.49 3.95 -13.19
N LYS A 340 27.99 3.21 -12.17
CA LYS A 340 29.26 2.43 -12.26
C LYS A 340 29.17 1.31 -13.30
N PHE A 341 28.01 0.64 -13.42
CA PHE A 341 27.80 -0.49 -14.32
C PHE A 341 27.13 -0.09 -15.65
N ASN A 342 27.00 1.22 -15.92
CA ASN A 342 26.35 1.77 -17.12
C ASN A 342 24.94 1.20 -17.35
N ILE A 343 24.11 1.20 -16.31
CA ILE A 343 22.73 0.75 -16.37
C ILE A 343 21.83 1.97 -16.59
N THR A 344 21.15 2.01 -17.73
CA THR A 344 20.21 3.08 -18.10
C THR A 344 18.92 2.95 -17.28
N HIS A 345 18.54 4.03 -16.60
CA HIS A 345 17.36 4.05 -15.76
C HIS A 345 16.79 5.47 -15.62
N GLU A 346 15.49 5.56 -15.28
CA GLU A 346 14.81 6.80 -14.88
C GLU A 346 14.39 6.66 -13.41
N MET A 347 14.48 7.74 -12.66
CA MET A 347 13.87 7.80 -11.33
C MET A 347 12.38 8.04 -11.48
N VAL A 348 11.56 7.31 -10.76
CA VAL A 348 10.10 7.46 -10.76
C VAL A 348 9.62 7.69 -9.34
N LEU A 349 8.81 8.73 -9.15
CA LEU A 349 8.13 8.99 -7.90
C LEU A 349 6.65 8.79 -8.08
N THR A 350 6.05 8.05 -7.18
CA THR A 350 4.63 7.72 -7.21
C THR A 350 4.02 7.72 -5.82
N SER A 351 2.81 7.25 -5.70
CA SER A 351 2.10 7.08 -4.43
C SER A 351 1.56 5.65 -4.32
N ASN A 352 1.26 5.24 -3.09
CA ASN A 352 0.47 4.05 -2.85
C ASN A 352 -1.00 4.34 -3.20
N ARG A 353 -1.52 3.77 -4.31
CA ARG A 353 -2.87 4.03 -4.79
C ARG A 353 -3.98 3.65 -3.81
N LEU A 354 -3.71 2.71 -2.89
CA LEU A 354 -4.67 2.34 -1.84
C LEU A 354 -4.86 3.46 -0.79
N LYS A 355 -3.89 4.38 -0.69
CA LYS A 355 -3.90 5.50 0.27
C LYS A 355 -4.19 6.83 -0.40
N LEU A 356 -3.57 7.05 -1.57
CA LEU A 356 -3.70 8.26 -2.36
C LEU A 356 -3.38 7.94 -3.83
N LYS A 357 -4.41 7.88 -4.67
CA LYS A 357 -4.24 7.69 -6.11
C LYS A 357 -3.57 8.92 -6.72
N PHE A 358 -2.54 8.73 -7.54
CA PHE A 358 -1.81 9.83 -8.15
C PHE A 358 -2.71 10.61 -9.11
N ASP A 359 -2.79 11.91 -8.92
CA ASP A 359 -3.51 12.82 -9.83
C ASP A 359 -2.51 13.52 -10.76
N LYS A 360 -2.64 13.28 -12.07
CA LYS A 360 -1.74 13.83 -13.08
C LYS A 360 -1.91 15.33 -13.35
N GLU A 361 -3.02 15.92 -12.89
CA GLU A 361 -3.38 17.32 -13.17
C GLU A 361 -3.08 18.24 -11.98
N PHE A 362 -2.77 17.68 -10.80
CA PHE A 362 -2.50 18.47 -9.60
C PHE A 362 -1.09 18.19 -9.06
N GLU A 363 -0.15 19.05 -9.39
CA GLU A 363 1.26 18.91 -9.01
C GLU A 363 1.48 19.16 -7.52
N ALA A 364 1.37 18.10 -6.69
CA ALA A 364 1.62 18.16 -5.25
C ALA A 364 2.61 17.08 -4.80
N THR A 365 3.45 17.40 -3.82
CA THR A 365 4.46 16.45 -3.31
C THR A 365 3.85 15.27 -2.56
N ASN A 366 2.57 15.33 -2.18
CA ASN A 366 1.83 14.20 -1.62
C ASN A 366 1.80 12.98 -2.52
N PHE A 367 1.85 13.17 -3.85
CA PHE A 367 1.86 12.09 -4.82
C PHE A 367 3.26 11.48 -5.03
N LEU A 368 4.30 12.10 -4.49
CA LEU A 368 5.70 11.75 -4.70
C LEU A 368 6.31 11.09 -3.45
N GLN A 369 5.60 10.11 -2.88
CA GLN A 369 5.95 9.52 -1.59
C GLN A 369 6.80 8.25 -1.72
N GLU A 370 6.74 7.57 -2.86
CA GLU A 370 7.36 6.27 -3.07
C GLU A 370 8.32 6.33 -4.26
N PHE A 371 9.47 5.64 -4.14
CA PHE A 371 10.51 5.60 -5.16
C PHE A 371 10.47 4.31 -5.96
N LEU A 372 10.59 4.45 -7.27
CA LEU A 372 10.90 3.36 -8.20
C LEU A 372 12.06 3.79 -9.11
N PHE A 373 12.77 2.81 -9.63
CA PHE A 373 13.57 2.97 -10.85
C PHE A 373 12.85 2.28 -12.00
N TYR A 374 12.77 2.96 -13.14
CA TYR A 374 12.26 2.43 -14.39
C TYR A 374 13.41 2.16 -15.34
N PHE A 375 13.39 1.01 -16.02
CA PHE A 375 14.41 0.58 -16.97
C PHE A 375 13.81 0.57 -18.38
N PRO A 376 14.09 1.58 -19.22
CA PRO A 376 13.42 1.75 -20.52
C PRO A 376 13.60 0.57 -21.48
N ALA A 377 14.78 -0.07 -21.49
CA ALA A 377 15.10 -1.19 -22.37
C ALA A 377 14.23 -2.43 -22.09
N SER A 378 13.95 -2.73 -20.82
CA SER A 378 13.15 -3.89 -20.42
C SER A 378 11.70 -3.55 -20.03
N LYS A 379 11.37 -2.26 -19.90
CA LYS A 379 10.10 -1.73 -19.40
C LYS A 379 9.74 -2.25 -18.01
N LYS A 380 10.74 -2.54 -17.18
CA LYS A 380 10.59 -3.07 -15.83
C LYS A 380 10.86 -2.00 -14.77
N TYR A 381 10.38 -2.28 -13.57
CA TYR A 381 10.52 -1.41 -12.42
C TYR A 381 11.25 -2.11 -11.27
N LEU A 382 11.87 -1.32 -10.41
CA LEU A 382 12.54 -1.75 -9.20
C LEU A 382 12.20 -0.78 -8.07
N SER A 383 11.83 -1.30 -6.90
CA SER A 383 11.64 -0.51 -5.69
C SER A 383 12.87 -0.64 -4.79
N PRO A 384 13.66 0.45 -4.60
CA PRO A 384 14.95 0.37 -3.91
C PRO A 384 14.82 0.11 -2.42
N SER A 385 13.81 0.67 -1.75
CA SER A 385 13.66 0.63 -0.30
C SER A 385 12.78 -0.51 0.21
N LYS A 386 12.09 -1.25 -0.67
CA LYS A 386 11.19 -2.33 -0.27
C LYS A 386 11.91 -3.68 -0.31
N PHE A 387 12.42 -4.10 0.83
CA PHE A 387 13.21 -5.34 0.97
C PHE A 387 12.49 -6.59 0.42
N GLY A 388 11.18 -6.69 0.62
CA GLY A 388 10.35 -7.82 0.15
C GLY A 388 10.15 -7.91 -1.37
N THR A 389 10.63 -6.94 -2.16
CA THR A 389 10.46 -6.88 -3.62
C THR A 389 11.75 -7.15 -4.36
N ARG A 390 11.69 -7.40 -5.66
CA ARG A 390 12.86 -7.63 -6.52
C ARG A 390 12.68 -6.93 -7.86
N PHE A 391 13.77 -6.80 -8.60
CA PHE A 391 13.77 -6.28 -9.97
C PHE A 391 12.67 -6.92 -10.82
N GLY A 392 11.86 -6.09 -11.46
CA GLY A 392 10.72 -6.49 -12.29
C GLY A 392 9.41 -6.71 -11.52
N PHE A 393 9.45 -6.76 -10.18
CA PHE A 393 8.29 -6.99 -9.32
C PHE A 393 8.29 -6.01 -8.13
N PRO A 394 8.02 -4.71 -8.37
CA PRO A 394 7.86 -3.72 -7.30
C PRO A 394 6.55 -3.97 -6.52
N PRO A 395 6.28 -3.22 -5.43
CA PRO A 395 4.99 -3.34 -4.74
C PRO A 395 3.81 -3.14 -5.71
N PRO A 396 2.84 -4.07 -5.77
CA PRO A 396 1.76 -4.03 -6.76
C PRO A 396 0.91 -2.76 -6.69
N TYR A 397 0.72 -2.21 -5.50
CA TYR A 397 -0.06 -0.98 -5.27
C TYR A 397 0.66 0.33 -5.66
N PHE A 398 1.88 0.26 -6.22
CA PHE A 398 2.55 1.37 -6.91
C PHE A 398 2.28 1.36 -8.41
N MET A 399 1.85 0.19 -8.92
CA MET A 399 1.47 -0.03 -10.31
C MET A 399 0.00 0.36 -10.54
N ASP A 400 -0.45 0.34 -11.78
CA ASP A 400 -1.79 0.81 -12.19
C ASP A 400 -2.12 2.20 -11.62
N ASN A 401 -1.13 3.08 -11.69
CA ASN A 401 -1.15 4.42 -11.13
C ASN A 401 -0.34 5.36 -12.03
N TYR A 402 -0.34 6.65 -11.76
CA TYR A 402 0.59 7.59 -12.40
C TYR A 402 1.85 7.77 -11.55
N GLY A 403 2.92 8.21 -12.19
CA GLY A 403 4.16 8.59 -11.54
C GLY A 403 4.88 9.71 -12.27
N LEU A 404 5.71 10.44 -11.54
CA LEU A 404 6.62 11.45 -12.06
C LEU A 404 7.93 10.80 -12.44
N PHE A 405 8.17 10.66 -13.75
CA PHE A 405 9.42 10.15 -14.31
C PHE A 405 10.42 11.28 -14.43
N VAL A 406 11.61 11.08 -13.90
CA VAL A 406 12.68 12.07 -13.86
C VAL A 406 13.90 11.53 -14.60
N THR A 407 14.27 12.24 -15.67
CA THR A 407 15.44 11.94 -16.48
C THR A 407 16.44 13.09 -16.40
N GLY A 408 17.68 12.79 -16.12
CA GLY A 408 18.73 13.80 -16.03
C GLY A 408 19.71 13.73 -17.18
N TYR A 409 20.16 14.90 -17.63
CA TYR A 409 21.15 15.08 -18.70
C TYR A 409 22.25 16.03 -18.27
N ASP A 410 23.45 15.79 -18.77
CA ASP A 410 24.56 16.75 -18.75
C ASP A 410 24.65 17.40 -20.13
N ILE A 411 24.26 18.67 -20.23
CA ILE A 411 24.26 19.42 -21.47
C ILE A 411 25.25 20.59 -21.31
N ASP A 412 26.33 20.55 -22.05
CA ASP A 412 27.41 21.58 -22.03
C ASP A 412 27.91 21.89 -20.60
N GLY A 413 28.12 20.84 -19.79
CA GLY A 413 28.57 20.95 -18.40
C GLY A 413 27.52 21.50 -17.43
N LYS A 414 26.28 21.68 -17.89
CA LYS A 414 25.12 22.03 -17.04
C LYS A 414 24.23 20.81 -16.86
N ARG A 415 24.05 20.46 -15.60
CA ARG A 415 23.19 19.33 -15.23
C ARG A 415 21.73 19.79 -15.18
N LYS A 416 20.90 19.18 -16.03
CA LYS A 416 19.46 19.47 -16.11
C LYS A 416 18.66 18.19 -15.93
N ALA A 417 17.50 18.32 -15.29
CA ALA A 417 16.51 17.27 -15.20
C ALA A 417 15.22 17.69 -15.91
N PHE A 418 14.58 16.72 -16.49
CA PHE A 418 13.24 16.82 -17.07
C PHE A 418 12.32 15.86 -16.36
N SER A 419 11.08 16.24 -16.23
CA SER A 419 10.04 15.41 -15.63
C SER A 419 8.84 15.25 -16.55
N GLU A 420 8.26 14.07 -16.50
CA GLU A 420 7.03 13.76 -17.22
C GLU A 420 6.14 12.87 -16.36
N VAL A 421 4.85 13.17 -16.29
CA VAL A 421 3.88 12.31 -15.61
C VAL A 421 3.40 11.26 -16.60
N LYS A 422 3.75 9.97 -16.34
CA LYS A 422 3.37 8.81 -17.15
C LYS A 422 2.60 7.79 -16.31
N TYR A 423 1.78 6.98 -16.98
CA TYR A 423 1.11 5.86 -16.34
C TYR A 423 2.09 4.71 -16.11
N ILE A 424 2.02 4.10 -14.94
CA ILE A 424 2.80 2.93 -14.54
C ILE A 424 1.89 1.72 -14.69
N GLU A 425 2.07 0.98 -15.78
CA GLU A 425 1.23 -0.17 -16.09
C GLU A 425 1.44 -1.31 -15.08
N GLY A 426 0.34 -1.98 -14.72
CA GLY A 426 0.37 -3.17 -13.87
C GLY A 426 1.06 -4.34 -14.55
N ILE A 427 1.62 -5.23 -13.73
CA ILE A 427 2.25 -6.45 -14.24
C ILE A 427 1.15 -7.41 -14.70
N PRO A 428 1.23 -7.96 -15.94
CA PRO A 428 0.18 -8.82 -16.48
C PRO A 428 0.07 -10.14 -15.68
N ALA A 429 -1.15 -10.69 -15.63
CA ALA A 429 -1.46 -11.94 -14.93
C ALA A 429 -0.57 -13.13 -15.36
N SER A 430 -0.16 -13.14 -16.64
CA SER A 430 0.76 -14.15 -17.18
C SER A 430 2.16 -14.17 -16.54
N SER A 431 2.53 -13.11 -15.83
CA SER A 431 3.80 -13.03 -15.10
C SER A 431 3.73 -13.56 -13.67
N SER A 432 2.51 -13.67 -13.10
CA SER A 432 2.29 -14.17 -11.74
C SER A 432 1.35 -15.38 -11.78
N LYS A 433 1.95 -16.56 -11.90
CA LYS A 433 1.25 -17.83 -12.05
C LYS A 433 1.54 -18.77 -10.88
N ASP A 434 0.52 -19.51 -10.48
CA ASP A 434 0.60 -20.65 -9.59
C ASP A 434 0.08 -21.88 -10.34
N GLU A 435 0.97 -22.77 -10.75
CA GLU A 435 0.67 -23.96 -11.55
C GLU A 435 0.81 -25.20 -10.68
N MET A 436 -0.19 -26.08 -10.65
CA MET A 436 -0.15 -27.36 -9.95
C MET A 436 -0.43 -28.51 -10.91
N LEU A 437 0.42 -29.52 -10.85
CA LEU A 437 0.16 -30.83 -11.43
C LEU A 437 0.07 -31.85 -10.28
N ILE A 438 -1.07 -32.49 -10.16
CA ILE A 438 -1.38 -33.45 -9.09
C ILE A 438 -1.71 -34.79 -9.73
N GLU A 439 -1.10 -35.84 -9.23
CA GLU A 439 -1.42 -37.21 -9.62
C GLU A 439 -1.83 -38.02 -8.40
N VAL A 440 -3.02 -38.62 -8.45
CA VAL A 440 -3.59 -39.40 -7.34
C VAL A 440 -3.56 -40.91 -7.68
N ASN A 441 -2.92 -41.67 -6.82
CA ASN A 441 -2.85 -43.11 -6.90
C ASN A 441 -3.47 -43.76 -5.64
N PHE A 442 -4.55 -44.51 -5.82
CA PHE A 442 -5.20 -45.26 -4.74
C PHE A 442 -4.44 -46.50 -4.38
N ASN A 443 -4.36 -46.81 -3.09
CA ASN A 443 -3.83 -48.10 -2.65
C ASN A 443 -4.79 -49.24 -3.04
N LYS A 444 -4.28 -50.30 -3.64
CA LYS A 444 -5.09 -51.40 -4.16
C LYS A 444 -5.85 -52.20 -3.09
N GLU A 445 -5.33 -52.25 -1.86
CA GLU A 445 -5.92 -52.96 -0.74
C GLU A 445 -6.90 -52.11 0.06
N ASP A 446 -6.65 -50.80 0.10
CA ASP A 446 -7.43 -49.84 0.87
C ASP A 446 -7.46 -48.46 0.19
N PHE A 447 -8.53 -48.11 -0.52
CA PHE A 447 -8.66 -46.89 -1.28
C PHE A 447 -8.70 -45.65 -0.40
N THR A 448 -8.91 -45.75 0.91
CA THR A 448 -8.80 -44.59 1.83
C THR A 448 -7.36 -44.12 1.96
N LYS A 449 -6.38 -44.97 1.60
CA LYS A 449 -4.95 -44.65 1.56
C LYS A 449 -4.53 -44.25 0.17
N ASN A 450 -3.96 -43.05 0.05
CA ASN A 450 -3.58 -42.49 -1.23
C ASN A 450 -2.11 -42.11 -1.25
N THR A 451 -1.49 -42.22 -2.41
CA THR A 451 -0.24 -41.55 -2.71
C THR A 451 -0.52 -40.43 -3.72
N ILE A 452 -0.15 -39.23 -3.37
CA ILE A 452 -0.36 -38.03 -4.19
C ILE A 452 1.01 -37.51 -4.57
N SER A 453 1.27 -37.40 -5.87
CA SER A 453 2.41 -36.72 -6.42
C SER A 453 1.99 -35.29 -6.80
N LEU A 454 2.64 -34.27 -6.22
CA LEU A 454 2.38 -32.85 -6.45
C LEU A 454 3.61 -32.19 -7.04
N GLU A 455 3.47 -31.53 -8.17
CA GLU A 455 4.42 -30.54 -8.67
C GLU A 455 3.75 -29.17 -8.67
N ARG A 456 4.33 -28.18 -7.94
CA ARG A 456 3.83 -26.81 -7.91
C ARG A 456 4.91 -25.84 -8.40
N LYS A 457 4.54 -24.99 -9.37
CA LYS A 457 5.41 -23.97 -9.95
C LYS A 457 4.87 -22.58 -9.64
N LEU A 458 5.69 -21.76 -8.99
CA LEU A 458 5.36 -20.39 -8.63
C LEU A 458 6.17 -19.42 -9.48
N HIS A 459 5.48 -18.42 -10.04
CA HIS A 459 6.07 -17.35 -10.85
C HIS A 459 5.72 -15.97 -10.28
N GLY A 460 6.61 -15.00 -10.52
CA GLY A 460 6.35 -13.59 -10.21
C GLY A 460 6.00 -13.37 -8.74
N TYR A 461 4.90 -12.66 -8.48
CA TYR A 461 4.50 -12.36 -7.11
C TYR A 461 4.23 -13.60 -6.25
N TYR A 462 3.82 -14.73 -6.83
CA TYR A 462 3.68 -15.99 -6.06
C TYR A 462 5.01 -16.54 -5.56
N ALA A 463 6.08 -16.41 -6.34
CA ALA A 463 7.40 -16.85 -5.94
C ALA A 463 8.11 -15.84 -5.03
N MET A 464 7.67 -14.58 -5.00
CA MET A 464 8.37 -13.47 -4.33
C MET A 464 8.46 -13.63 -2.82
N ASN A 465 7.49 -14.31 -2.20
CA ASN A 465 7.50 -14.51 -0.76
C ASN A 465 8.39 -15.66 -0.29
N ILE A 466 8.96 -16.44 -1.21
CA ILE A 466 9.77 -17.61 -0.86
C ILE A 466 11.12 -17.65 -1.60
N GLN A 467 11.14 -17.66 -2.94
CA GLN A 467 12.36 -17.87 -3.73
C GLN A 467 13.47 -16.87 -3.39
N PRO A 468 13.23 -15.54 -3.25
CA PRO A 468 14.26 -14.58 -2.90
C PRO A 468 14.86 -14.75 -1.51
N PHE A 469 14.23 -15.56 -0.66
CA PHE A 469 14.60 -15.72 0.76
C PHE A 469 15.12 -17.11 1.11
N MET A 470 15.22 -17.99 0.12
CA MET A 470 15.61 -19.40 0.35
C MET A 470 16.95 -19.57 1.05
N ASN A 471 17.92 -18.67 0.79
CA ASN A 471 19.22 -18.68 1.47
C ASN A 471 19.22 -18.05 2.86
N LEU A 472 18.12 -17.40 3.29
CA LEU A 472 17.96 -16.91 4.67
C LEU A 472 17.36 -17.99 5.59
N ILE A 473 16.76 -19.05 5.02
CA ILE A 473 16.22 -20.16 5.79
C ILE A 473 17.38 -21.03 6.29
N GLN A 474 17.43 -21.27 7.58
CA GLN A 474 18.44 -22.15 8.17
C GLN A 474 18.37 -23.56 7.54
N PRO A 475 19.52 -24.17 7.12
CA PRO A 475 19.52 -25.43 6.39
C PRO A 475 18.78 -26.57 7.09
N ASN A 476 18.83 -26.63 8.42
CA ASN A 476 18.14 -27.64 9.22
C ASN A 476 16.62 -27.44 9.31
N ARG A 477 16.11 -26.23 9.00
CA ARG A 477 14.67 -25.93 9.01
C ARG A 477 14.05 -25.85 7.60
N LYS A 478 14.90 -25.86 6.55
CA LYS A 478 14.43 -25.69 5.17
C LYS A 478 13.31 -26.67 4.80
N ASN A 479 13.53 -27.94 5.10
CA ASN A 479 12.56 -28.99 4.79
C ASN A 479 11.23 -28.79 5.52
N GLU A 480 11.28 -28.46 6.81
CA GLU A 480 10.10 -28.17 7.62
C GLU A 480 9.29 -27.01 7.03
N VAL A 481 9.95 -25.87 6.75
CA VAL A 481 9.29 -24.69 6.16
C VAL A 481 8.63 -25.02 4.81
N ILE A 482 9.29 -25.80 3.97
CA ILE A 482 8.75 -26.18 2.66
C ILE A 482 7.59 -27.17 2.79
N ASP A 483 7.66 -28.13 3.72
CA ASP A 483 6.58 -29.08 3.96
C ASP A 483 5.33 -28.37 4.49
N GLU A 484 5.49 -27.51 5.49
CA GLU A 484 4.40 -26.72 6.06
C GLU A 484 3.75 -25.81 5.02
N SER A 485 4.56 -25.17 4.16
CA SER A 485 4.07 -24.21 3.17
C SER A 485 3.36 -24.85 1.98
N PHE A 486 3.67 -26.11 1.64
CA PHE A 486 3.22 -26.70 0.38
C PHE A 486 2.53 -28.07 0.54
N ALA A 487 3.13 -29.01 1.27
CA ALA A 487 2.59 -30.35 1.41
C ALA A 487 1.44 -30.39 2.43
N GLN A 488 1.60 -29.74 3.56
CA GLN A 488 0.64 -29.74 4.66
C GLN A 488 -0.45 -28.66 4.54
N ASN A 489 -0.39 -27.83 3.50
CA ASN A 489 -1.41 -26.80 3.26
C ASN A 489 -2.78 -27.41 2.87
N THR A 490 -2.78 -28.60 2.25
CA THR A 490 -4.00 -29.30 1.82
C THR A 490 -4.41 -30.42 2.78
N ASP A 491 -3.46 -31.07 3.42
CA ASP A 491 -3.66 -32.09 4.45
C ASP A 491 -2.58 -31.96 5.53
N LYS A 492 -2.96 -31.49 6.71
CA LYS A 492 -2.05 -31.25 7.84
C LYS A 492 -1.36 -32.52 8.34
N ASP A 493 -2.01 -33.66 8.16
CA ASP A 493 -1.53 -34.99 8.61
C ASP A 493 -0.79 -35.74 7.50
N ALA A 494 -0.64 -35.14 6.31
CA ALA A 494 0.05 -35.73 5.19
C ALA A 494 1.49 -36.11 5.54
N LYS A 495 1.85 -37.36 5.25
CA LYS A 495 3.22 -37.84 5.42
C LYS A 495 4.01 -37.64 4.14
N VAL A 496 5.02 -36.74 4.21
CA VAL A 496 5.94 -36.51 3.09
C VAL A 496 6.86 -37.73 2.91
N LEU A 497 6.76 -38.37 1.76
CA LEU A 497 7.57 -39.56 1.36
C LEU A 497 8.80 -39.11 0.59
N LYS A 498 8.64 -38.10 -0.30
CA LYS A 498 9.71 -37.56 -1.12
C LYS A 498 9.50 -36.04 -1.30
N ARG A 499 10.61 -35.33 -1.43
CA ARG A 499 10.64 -33.88 -1.68
C ARG A 499 11.76 -33.55 -2.64
N GLU A 500 11.49 -32.61 -3.55
CA GLU A 500 12.48 -32.01 -4.42
C GLU A 500 12.19 -30.50 -4.55
N ILE A 501 13.23 -29.67 -4.43
CA ILE A 501 13.14 -28.22 -4.60
C ILE A 501 14.02 -27.86 -5.79
N ILE A 502 13.46 -27.15 -6.77
CA ILE A 502 14.13 -26.78 -8.01
C ILE A 502 14.11 -25.27 -8.17
N ASN A 503 15.19 -24.70 -8.67
CA ASN A 503 15.37 -23.25 -8.85
C ASN A 503 15.27 -22.46 -7.52
N GLU A 504 15.80 -23.00 -6.45
CA GLU A 504 15.78 -22.38 -5.12
C GLU A 504 16.76 -21.20 -4.98
N ASP A 505 17.70 -21.03 -5.90
CA ASP A 505 18.65 -19.92 -5.88
C ASP A 505 17.92 -18.58 -6.07
N PRO A 506 18.07 -17.60 -5.13
CA PRO A 506 17.43 -16.28 -5.22
C PRO A 506 17.74 -15.53 -6.52
N SER A 507 18.88 -15.78 -7.16
CA SER A 507 19.25 -15.16 -8.44
C SER A 507 18.33 -15.56 -9.60
N LEU A 508 17.62 -16.67 -9.47
CA LEU A 508 16.69 -17.18 -10.47
C LEU A 508 15.30 -16.55 -10.39
N PHE A 509 15.03 -15.77 -9.35
CA PHE A 509 13.74 -15.08 -9.22
C PHE A 509 13.47 -14.18 -10.43
N GLY A 510 12.26 -14.29 -10.99
CA GLY A 510 11.85 -13.56 -12.19
C GLY A 510 12.47 -14.08 -13.50
N VAL A 511 13.30 -15.14 -13.46
CA VAL A 511 13.91 -15.82 -14.61
C VAL A 511 13.37 -17.22 -14.76
N LYS A 512 13.32 -17.97 -13.66
CA LYS A 512 12.80 -19.33 -13.60
C LYS A 512 11.79 -19.47 -12.47
N PRO A 513 10.75 -20.30 -12.64
CA PRO A 513 9.79 -20.54 -11.57
C PRO A 513 10.48 -21.22 -10.38
N PHE A 514 10.02 -20.90 -9.18
CA PHE A 514 10.29 -21.72 -8.02
C PHE A 514 9.44 -22.99 -8.10
N VAL A 515 10.05 -24.15 -8.00
CA VAL A 515 9.34 -25.43 -8.17
C VAL A 515 9.55 -26.32 -6.94
N VAL A 516 8.46 -26.85 -6.42
CA VAL A 516 8.48 -27.89 -5.40
C VAL A 516 7.77 -29.12 -5.92
N LYS A 517 8.33 -30.31 -5.61
CA LYS A 517 7.71 -31.61 -5.90
C LYS A 517 7.65 -32.42 -4.62
N PHE A 518 6.50 -33.07 -4.44
CA PHE A 518 6.24 -33.93 -3.31
C PHE A 518 5.63 -35.26 -3.76
N ASP A 519 6.00 -36.35 -3.10
CA ASP A 519 5.17 -37.54 -2.97
C ASP A 519 4.69 -37.57 -1.52
N ILE A 520 3.40 -37.53 -1.30
CA ILE A 520 2.78 -37.61 0.03
C ILE A 520 1.87 -38.80 0.17
N SER A 521 1.79 -39.36 1.37
CA SER A 521 0.78 -40.35 1.74
C SER A 521 -0.28 -39.67 2.59
N SER A 522 -1.54 -39.85 2.21
CA SER A 522 -2.69 -39.24 2.88
C SER A 522 -3.86 -40.21 3.02
N GLU A 523 -4.60 -40.05 4.12
CA GLU A 523 -5.88 -40.76 4.36
C GLU A 523 -7.06 -39.76 4.39
N TYR A 524 -6.83 -38.48 4.09
CA TYR A 524 -7.80 -37.41 4.20
C TYR A 524 -8.78 -37.35 3.02
N PHE A 525 -8.30 -37.60 1.79
CA PHE A 525 -9.06 -37.28 0.59
C PHE A 525 -10.15 -38.29 0.24
N VAL A 526 -10.14 -39.48 0.82
CA VAL A 526 -11.10 -40.55 0.49
C VAL A 526 -11.76 -41.11 1.73
N GLU A 527 -13.11 -41.11 1.71
CA GLU A 527 -13.93 -41.69 2.76
C GLU A 527 -14.72 -42.88 2.22
N LYS A 528 -14.78 -43.98 2.98
CA LYS A 528 -15.59 -45.14 2.64
C LYS A 528 -17.05 -44.97 3.05
N ALA A 529 -17.97 -45.12 2.09
CA ALA A 529 -19.41 -45.03 2.29
C ALA A 529 -20.11 -46.30 1.79
N GLY A 530 -20.12 -47.32 2.62
CA GLY A 530 -20.65 -48.65 2.25
C GLY A 530 -19.78 -49.35 1.23
N ASN A 531 -20.31 -49.65 0.02
CA ASN A 531 -19.56 -50.17 -1.12
C ASN A 531 -19.01 -49.09 -2.07
N LYS A 532 -19.24 -47.82 -1.76
CA LYS A 532 -18.76 -46.64 -2.50
C LYS A 532 -17.67 -45.92 -1.74
N TYR A 533 -16.95 -45.03 -2.43
CA TYR A 533 -15.97 -44.13 -1.83
C TYR A 533 -16.25 -42.73 -2.27
N LEU A 534 -16.13 -41.79 -1.33
CA LEU A 534 -16.26 -40.35 -1.56
C LEU A 534 -14.86 -39.76 -1.66
N PHE A 535 -14.51 -39.23 -2.82
CA PHE A 535 -13.20 -38.66 -3.09
C PHE A 535 -13.32 -37.10 -3.17
N LYS A 536 -12.70 -36.42 -2.21
CA LYS A 536 -12.68 -34.94 -2.08
C LYS A 536 -11.74 -34.35 -3.12
N LEU A 537 -12.19 -34.32 -4.38
CA LEU A 537 -11.40 -33.81 -5.51
C LEU A 537 -10.97 -32.38 -5.29
N GLY A 538 -11.91 -31.53 -4.88
CA GLY A 538 -11.68 -30.09 -4.76
C GLY A 538 -10.66 -29.73 -3.68
N ASP A 539 -10.58 -30.51 -2.60
CA ASP A 539 -9.61 -30.26 -1.52
C ASP A 539 -8.15 -30.38 -1.96
N LEU A 540 -7.88 -31.08 -3.07
CA LEU A 540 -6.51 -31.24 -3.61
C LEU A 540 -5.85 -29.94 -4.03
N ILE A 541 -6.63 -28.91 -4.41
CA ILE A 541 -6.08 -27.60 -4.78
C ILE A 541 -5.84 -26.66 -3.60
N GLY A 542 -6.19 -27.12 -2.39
CA GLY A 542 -6.11 -26.33 -1.15
C GLY A 542 -7.30 -25.39 -0.96
N PRO A 543 -7.41 -24.74 0.20
CA PRO A 543 -8.52 -23.86 0.55
C PRO A 543 -8.70 -22.72 -0.44
N GLN A 544 -9.93 -22.48 -0.88
CA GLN A 544 -10.31 -21.38 -1.76
C GLN A 544 -11.11 -20.31 -0.99
N MET A 545 -10.96 -19.06 -1.41
CA MET A 545 -11.69 -17.96 -0.83
C MET A 545 -13.14 -17.99 -1.32
N GLU A 546 -14.09 -17.89 -0.39
CA GLU A 546 -15.49 -17.65 -0.70
C GLU A 546 -15.83 -16.20 -0.33
N MET A 547 -16.32 -15.42 -1.31
CA MET A 547 -16.71 -14.05 -1.08
C MET A 547 -18.21 -13.96 -0.76
N TYR A 548 -18.50 -13.60 0.48
CA TYR A 548 -19.83 -13.31 0.93
C TYR A 548 -20.02 -11.80 1.13
N GLN A 549 -21.16 -11.28 0.76
CA GLN A 549 -21.50 -9.87 0.93
C GLN A 549 -22.97 -9.69 1.25
N GLU A 550 -23.26 -9.08 2.40
CA GLU A 550 -24.64 -8.77 2.83
C GLU A 550 -25.19 -7.49 2.19
N LYS A 551 -24.33 -6.47 2.07
CA LYS A 551 -24.68 -5.16 1.51
C LYS A 551 -24.08 -4.99 0.13
N LYS A 552 -24.76 -4.28 -0.75
CA LYS A 552 -24.18 -3.90 -2.06
C LYS A 552 -22.90 -3.07 -1.87
N ARG A 553 -21.84 -3.48 -2.53
CA ARG A 553 -20.55 -2.79 -2.51
C ARG A 553 -20.66 -1.40 -3.13
N ILE A 554 -20.03 -0.41 -2.49
CA ILE A 554 -19.98 0.98 -2.98
C ILE A 554 -18.55 1.42 -3.31
N LEU A 555 -17.54 0.80 -2.70
CA LEU A 555 -16.14 1.08 -2.99
C LEU A 555 -15.57 0.06 -3.99
N PRO A 556 -14.60 0.45 -4.83
CA PRO A 556 -13.90 -0.52 -5.67
C PRO A 556 -13.19 -1.57 -4.81
N LEU A 557 -13.09 -2.80 -5.34
CA LEU A 557 -12.20 -3.80 -4.78
C LEU A 557 -10.84 -3.67 -5.49
N GLU A 558 -9.77 -3.69 -4.72
CA GLU A 558 -8.41 -3.76 -5.25
C GLU A 558 -7.73 -5.05 -4.78
N ALA A 559 -7.66 -6.02 -5.70
CA ALA A 559 -6.85 -7.21 -5.52
C ALA A 559 -5.36 -6.82 -5.52
N GLU A 560 -4.54 -7.61 -4.84
CA GLU A 560 -3.12 -7.29 -4.67
C GLU A 560 -2.41 -7.15 -6.02
N PHE A 561 -2.60 -8.12 -6.95
CA PHE A 561 -2.00 -8.12 -8.28
C PHE A 561 -2.82 -8.98 -9.27
N ASN A 562 -2.56 -8.77 -10.56
CA ASN A 562 -3.10 -9.61 -11.63
C ASN A 562 -2.47 -11.00 -11.56
N ARG A 563 -3.27 -12.07 -11.68
CA ARG A 563 -2.83 -13.43 -11.37
C ARG A 563 -3.53 -14.50 -12.20
N SER A 564 -2.87 -15.67 -12.29
CA SER A 564 -3.42 -16.85 -12.94
C SER A 564 -3.09 -18.11 -12.13
N TYR A 565 -4.06 -19.00 -12.07
CA TYR A 565 -3.90 -20.35 -11.51
C TYR A 565 -4.16 -21.39 -12.60
N TYR A 566 -3.35 -22.44 -12.61
CA TYR A 566 -3.48 -23.56 -13.50
C TYR A 566 -3.43 -24.84 -12.66
N ARG A 567 -4.51 -25.63 -12.71
CA ARG A 567 -4.63 -26.86 -11.95
C ARG A 567 -4.89 -28.02 -12.88
N THR A 568 -4.02 -29.02 -12.88
CA THR A 568 -4.22 -30.30 -13.59
C THR A 568 -4.16 -31.42 -12.58
N ILE A 569 -5.23 -32.20 -12.47
CA ILE A 569 -5.36 -33.31 -11.55
C ILE A 569 -5.58 -34.57 -12.36
N LYS A 570 -4.67 -35.58 -12.23
CA LYS A 570 -4.77 -36.92 -12.84
C LYS A 570 -5.14 -37.92 -11.78
N ILE A 571 -6.17 -38.70 -12.06
CA ILE A 571 -6.71 -39.68 -11.13
C ILE A 571 -6.71 -41.01 -11.84
N ASN A 572 -5.97 -41.97 -11.29
CA ASN A 572 -5.97 -43.38 -11.76
C ASN A 572 -7.13 -44.13 -11.09
N ILE A 573 -8.30 -44.17 -11.78
CA ILE A 573 -9.50 -44.87 -11.27
C ILE A 573 -9.20 -46.34 -11.04
N PRO A 574 -9.47 -46.89 -9.83
CA PRO A 574 -9.24 -48.27 -9.52
C PRO A 574 -10.00 -49.22 -10.45
N GLU A 575 -9.38 -50.38 -10.79
CA GLU A 575 -10.01 -51.39 -11.61
C GLU A 575 -11.32 -51.91 -10.96
N GLY A 576 -12.38 -52.07 -11.77
CA GLY A 576 -13.70 -52.42 -11.30
C GLY A 576 -14.55 -51.28 -10.73
N TYR A 577 -14.04 -50.06 -10.74
CA TYR A 577 -14.78 -48.85 -10.26
C TYR A 577 -15.00 -47.85 -11.39
N GLN A 578 -16.03 -47.04 -11.21
CA GLN A 578 -16.34 -45.90 -12.05
C GLN A 578 -16.68 -44.67 -11.18
N ILE A 579 -16.71 -43.48 -11.78
CA ILE A 579 -17.16 -42.27 -11.11
C ILE A 579 -18.55 -41.92 -11.65
N SER A 580 -19.53 -41.70 -10.75
CA SER A 580 -20.95 -41.54 -11.12
C SER A 580 -21.40 -40.08 -11.29
N ASN A 581 -20.59 -39.12 -10.86
CA ASN A 581 -20.95 -37.68 -10.87
C ASN A 581 -19.85 -36.81 -11.50
N LEU A 582 -19.37 -37.18 -12.67
CA LEU A 582 -18.32 -36.41 -13.39
C LEU A 582 -18.75 -35.02 -13.79
N GLU A 583 -20.04 -34.79 -13.99
CA GLU A 583 -20.63 -33.49 -14.34
C GLU A 583 -20.37 -32.41 -13.28
N ASP A 584 -20.22 -32.77 -12.00
CA ASP A 584 -19.94 -31.83 -10.91
C ASP A 584 -18.58 -31.12 -11.08
N ILE A 585 -17.69 -31.68 -11.91
CA ILE A 585 -16.39 -31.08 -12.22
C ILE A 585 -16.55 -29.85 -13.13
N THR A 586 -17.61 -29.80 -13.97
CA THR A 586 -17.71 -28.82 -15.03
C THR A 586 -18.34 -27.54 -14.53
N ILE A 587 -17.51 -26.53 -14.27
CA ILE A 587 -17.91 -25.20 -13.84
C ILE A 587 -17.27 -24.18 -14.78
N LYS A 588 -18.08 -23.30 -15.37
CA LYS A 588 -17.58 -22.27 -16.28
C LYS A 588 -18.25 -20.95 -15.99
N ASN A 589 -17.46 -19.99 -15.50
CA ASN A 589 -17.87 -18.61 -15.31
C ASN A 589 -16.79 -17.66 -15.82
N SER A 590 -17.20 -16.66 -16.60
CA SER A 590 -16.28 -15.65 -17.11
C SER A 590 -16.95 -14.31 -17.22
N TYR A 591 -16.14 -13.26 -17.20
CA TYR A 591 -16.57 -11.90 -17.46
C TYR A 591 -15.60 -11.20 -18.40
N ALA A 592 -16.15 -10.58 -19.44
CA ALA A 592 -15.38 -9.84 -20.44
C ALA A 592 -15.96 -8.44 -20.66
N ILE A 593 -15.09 -7.48 -20.93
CA ILE A 593 -15.47 -6.16 -21.44
C ILE A 593 -14.99 -6.08 -22.88
N LYS A 594 -15.94 -5.91 -23.81
CA LYS A 594 -15.67 -6.04 -25.24
C LYS A 594 -15.06 -7.42 -25.52
N ASP A 595 -13.89 -7.49 -26.14
CA ASP A 595 -13.20 -8.73 -26.48
C ASP A 595 -12.10 -9.12 -25.44
N LYS A 596 -11.98 -8.37 -24.33
CA LYS A 596 -11.01 -8.64 -23.29
C LYS A 596 -11.67 -9.38 -22.12
N GLU A 597 -11.36 -10.66 -21.94
CA GLU A 597 -11.74 -11.40 -20.74
C GLU A 597 -10.94 -10.89 -19.55
N LEU A 598 -11.65 -10.50 -18.48
CA LEU A 598 -11.05 -9.96 -17.26
C LEU A 598 -10.95 -11.02 -16.17
N PHE A 599 -12.02 -11.79 -15.97
CA PHE A 599 -12.12 -12.80 -14.94
C PHE A 599 -12.64 -14.10 -15.53
N ILE A 600 -12.02 -15.23 -15.20
CA ILE A 600 -12.38 -16.54 -15.74
C ILE A 600 -12.14 -17.60 -14.67
N PHE A 601 -13.09 -18.50 -14.50
CA PHE A 601 -12.92 -19.80 -13.93
C PHE A 601 -13.48 -20.82 -14.94
N ASP A 602 -12.67 -21.82 -15.33
CA ASP A 602 -13.06 -22.85 -16.28
C ASP A 602 -12.52 -24.21 -15.80
N SER A 603 -13.42 -25.09 -15.39
CA SER A 603 -13.06 -26.47 -15.03
C SER A 603 -13.79 -27.46 -15.90
N TYR A 604 -13.06 -28.49 -16.32
CA TYR A 604 -13.53 -29.56 -17.17
C TYR A 604 -12.71 -30.85 -17.00
N TYR A 605 -13.15 -31.94 -17.60
CA TYR A 605 -12.46 -33.20 -17.52
C TYR A 605 -12.34 -33.95 -18.85
N THR A 606 -11.39 -34.85 -18.93
CA THR A 606 -11.28 -35.89 -19.95
C THR A 606 -11.09 -37.24 -19.29
N LEU A 607 -11.68 -38.28 -19.89
CA LEU A 607 -11.55 -39.65 -19.39
C LEU A 607 -11.00 -40.54 -20.49
N GLU A 608 -9.78 -41.04 -20.31
CA GLU A 608 -9.10 -41.95 -21.23
C GLU A 608 -8.81 -43.29 -20.54
N GLY A 609 -9.60 -44.30 -20.88
CA GLY A 609 -9.53 -45.60 -20.18
C GLY A 609 -9.93 -45.43 -18.70
N ASN A 610 -8.99 -45.70 -17.80
CA ASN A 610 -9.17 -45.48 -16.35
C ASN A 610 -8.48 -44.24 -15.82
N VAL A 611 -7.96 -43.37 -16.70
CA VAL A 611 -7.31 -42.10 -16.28
C VAL A 611 -8.29 -40.95 -16.48
N LEU A 612 -8.72 -40.36 -15.38
CA LEU A 612 -9.48 -39.13 -15.37
C LEU A 612 -8.48 -37.94 -15.23
N THR A 613 -8.50 -37.05 -16.18
CA THR A 613 -7.75 -35.80 -16.10
C THR A 613 -8.72 -34.62 -15.91
N VAL A 614 -8.57 -33.89 -14.81
CA VAL A 614 -9.35 -32.71 -14.48
C VAL A 614 -8.47 -31.48 -14.65
N THR A 615 -8.98 -30.47 -15.34
CA THR A 615 -8.35 -29.15 -15.48
C THR A 615 -9.23 -28.14 -14.79
N ALA A 616 -8.63 -27.23 -14.02
CA ALA A 616 -9.31 -26.07 -13.42
C ALA A 616 -8.39 -24.85 -13.55
N ASP A 617 -8.73 -23.96 -14.46
CA ASP A 617 -7.98 -22.75 -14.75
C ASP A 617 -8.73 -21.52 -14.23
N GLU A 618 -7.98 -20.60 -13.63
CA GLU A 618 -8.54 -19.39 -13.02
C GLU A 618 -7.66 -18.18 -13.37
N HIS A 619 -8.26 -17.10 -13.86
CA HIS A 619 -7.52 -15.91 -14.28
C HIS A 619 -8.19 -14.63 -13.78
N TYR A 620 -7.38 -13.72 -13.22
CA TYR A 620 -7.72 -12.36 -12.82
C TYR A 620 -6.75 -11.41 -13.51
N ARG A 621 -7.20 -10.84 -14.63
CA ARG A 621 -6.38 -9.98 -15.51
C ARG A 621 -6.54 -8.50 -15.20
N GLU A 622 -7.38 -8.16 -14.21
CA GLU A 622 -7.60 -6.82 -13.70
C GLU A 622 -7.63 -6.88 -12.19
N SER A 623 -6.78 -6.08 -11.53
CA SER A 623 -6.70 -6.02 -10.08
C SER A 623 -7.61 -4.94 -9.47
N ILE A 624 -8.05 -3.96 -10.27
CA ILE A 624 -8.93 -2.89 -9.83
C ILE A 624 -10.35 -3.20 -10.34
N VAL A 625 -11.23 -3.58 -9.44
CA VAL A 625 -12.60 -4.01 -9.74
C VAL A 625 -13.58 -2.94 -9.31
N ALA A 626 -14.19 -2.26 -10.29
CA ALA A 626 -15.21 -1.25 -10.01
C ALA A 626 -16.48 -1.89 -9.39
N PRO A 627 -17.24 -1.16 -8.56
CA PRO A 627 -18.44 -1.69 -7.91
C PRO A 627 -19.47 -2.28 -8.88
N GLU A 628 -19.56 -1.73 -10.09
CA GLU A 628 -20.51 -2.16 -11.13
C GLU A 628 -20.21 -3.55 -11.68
N ILE A 629 -18.95 -3.99 -11.64
CA ILE A 629 -18.51 -5.31 -12.14
C ILE A 629 -18.13 -6.27 -11.02
N PHE A 630 -18.27 -5.83 -9.76
CA PHE A 630 -17.89 -6.63 -8.59
C PHE A 630 -18.61 -7.98 -8.52
N GLU A 631 -19.91 -8.02 -8.87
CA GLU A 631 -20.68 -9.27 -8.85
C GLU A 631 -20.14 -10.30 -9.84
N ALA A 632 -19.65 -9.86 -10.99
CA ALA A 632 -19.01 -10.74 -11.97
C ALA A 632 -17.68 -11.29 -11.43
N TYR A 633 -16.87 -10.45 -10.78
CA TYR A 633 -15.64 -10.85 -10.10
C TYR A 633 -15.93 -11.88 -8.99
N ARG A 634 -16.90 -11.58 -8.12
CA ARG A 634 -17.33 -12.45 -7.01
C ARG A 634 -17.82 -13.82 -7.52
N THR A 635 -18.58 -13.84 -8.62
CA THR A 635 -19.05 -15.09 -9.22
C THR A 635 -17.88 -15.97 -9.64
N VAL A 636 -16.83 -15.40 -10.23
CA VAL A 636 -15.65 -16.17 -10.65
C VAL A 636 -14.86 -16.68 -9.43
N ILE A 637 -14.64 -15.86 -8.40
CA ILE A 637 -14.00 -16.27 -7.14
C ILE A 637 -14.78 -17.42 -6.49
N ASN A 638 -16.11 -17.29 -6.39
CA ASN A 638 -16.94 -18.31 -5.76
C ASN A 638 -17.00 -19.59 -6.59
N SER A 639 -16.78 -19.53 -7.91
CA SER A 639 -16.65 -20.75 -8.73
C SER A 639 -15.45 -21.62 -8.34
N ALA A 640 -14.32 -20.99 -7.94
CA ALA A 640 -13.18 -21.70 -7.39
C ALA A 640 -13.52 -22.33 -6.02
N ALA A 641 -14.28 -21.63 -5.19
CA ALA A 641 -14.78 -22.14 -3.92
C ALA A 641 -15.79 -23.29 -4.11
N ASP A 642 -16.64 -23.22 -5.13
CA ASP A 642 -17.58 -24.30 -5.48
C ASP A 642 -16.84 -25.51 -6.02
N PHE A 643 -15.82 -25.33 -6.87
CA PHE A 643 -14.95 -26.44 -7.29
C PHE A 643 -14.24 -27.08 -6.09
N ASN A 644 -13.81 -26.30 -5.13
CA ASN A 644 -13.17 -26.83 -3.90
C ASN A 644 -14.09 -27.75 -3.08
N LYS A 645 -15.41 -27.65 -3.24
CA LYS A 645 -16.40 -28.52 -2.59
C LYS A 645 -16.71 -29.80 -3.38
N VAL A 646 -16.17 -29.96 -4.59
CA VAL A 646 -16.46 -31.12 -5.45
C VAL A 646 -15.92 -32.41 -4.82
N THR A 647 -16.85 -33.32 -4.60
CA THR A 647 -16.57 -34.66 -4.08
C THR A 647 -17.06 -35.70 -5.09
N LEU A 648 -16.15 -36.50 -5.63
CA LEU A 648 -16.47 -37.55 -6.59
C LEU A 648 -16.90 -38.85 -5.90
N VAL A 649 -17.87 -39.52 -6.50
CA VAL A 649 -18.37 -40.80 -5.99
C VAL A 649 -17.82 -41.94 -6.84
N LEU A 650 -16.93 -42.75 -6.25
CA LEU A 650 -16.42 -43.96 -6.85
C LEU A 650 -17.34 -45.12 -6.44
N GLU A 651 -17.90 -45.82 -7.42
CA GLU A 651 -18.77 -46.95 -7.21
C GLU A 651 -18.35 -48.17 -8.06
N PRO A 652 -18.65 -49.40 -7.65
CA PRO A 652 -18.41 -50.61 -8.46
C PRO A 652 -19.11 -50.51 -9.81
N LYS A 653 -18.44 -50.98 -10.88
CA LYS A 653 -19.02 -51.09 -12.24
C LYS A 653 -20.10 -52.13 -12.30
#